data_f1641c246f67e68114e32f5d2fc10757
#
_entry.id   f1641c246f67e68114e32f5d2fc10757
#
_cell.length_a   1.000
_cell.length_b   1.000
_cell.length_c   1.000
_cell.angle_alpha   90.00
_cell.angle_beta   90.00
_cell.angle_gamma   90.00
#
_symmetry.space_group_name_H-M   'P 1'
#
loop_
_entity.id
_entity.type
_entity.pdbx_description
1 polymer ?
#
loop_
_entity_poly.entity_id
_entity_poly.type
_entity_poly.pdbx_seq_one_letter_code
_entity_poly.pdbx_strand_id
1 'polypeptide(L)'
;MTIKAVFVGINKHLDAAIPELGGARRDATALWALFTDTVEGLAARLLVDEAAIHAEVSKALLGTLSSAQEDDVVVISFAGHGSPDGKLVLYDTDAADLVGTAMSMTVLADAFRATKARVVLCILDCCFSGQAPARVLESAARPRSAFALTGVYGEGRILLAACATNEAAWEQPGTGHGLLTYAVIEALTGAAGVSVSFPEVAGEIIRLARVEAERISVTQTPVFLGSVQGGLSFPVLKRGDNFVAAFPSIPIQQMSGSFAEFAAHGFPPEIVDRWIARFPQGLNALQLKAVNEHGVLAGKSLLVVAPTTSGKTMIGELAAIKAVTAGKKAAFLLPYRALVNEKFEEFTESYAPAGLRVVRCSGDATDGIAPVLSGRYDIGFFTYETFLNLALGSPRLLNQLGLVVVDEGQFITDPNRGITVELIFALLLRARQRGIDPQLIILSAVIGNLNKFDQWLNLPLLTSRERPVPLIEGVLDRRGTFQFVDADGTTKTEALLPPHRILQRRDKPSSQDVIVPLAQQLIAQGEKLLVFRNMRGPAQGCAKYLAKELGLGPASAVLDSLPTQDLTAASQDLRECLRGGTAFHNTNLLRAEREPIEKGYRRPGGGIHVLVATTTLAAGINTPASTVVLAENEFVGEDGRQFTVAEYKNMAGRAGRLGYNEIGKAIILAETPIERARLFQKYVLGVPEEVKSSFEHRDFPTWTLRLLSQVRGVRATEIPGLLVNTFGGYSASRANPQWIALVEVDVATLVARLLQAGLAEREGDLIHLTLLGRACGASSLSFESSLRLVELMRQVNATQIPPTHMLAMIQVLDELDGLYTPVMKRGRSESVRANDVAQRYGQPMTQTLQRYCRDEIEFWGRCKRAALLYDWIEGTLVDVLERRYSTTPFQGAIGYGDIMRIADGTRFHLRSAHQILSTLFPDQPDFLKGLDEILQRLEFGLPSGALPLTHLSVPLTRGQYLALANAGITTSEGVNSLTDERLRDCVGAAGAARLRPKHEIAD
;
A
#
# COMPACT_ATOMS: atom_id res chain seq x y z
N MET A 1 -22.58 -18.65 -47.86
CA MET A 1 -22.21 -18.83 -46.42
C MET A 1 -21.80 -17.47 -45.88
N THR A 2 -22.64 -16.87 -45.08
CA THR A 2 -22.36 -15.57 -44.44
C THR A 2 -22.05 -15.84 -42.99
N ILE A 3 -21.04 -15.12 -42.43
CA ILE A 3 -20.75 -15.17 -40.99
C ILE A 3 -21.45 -13.99 -40.36
N LYS A 4 -22.26 -14.25 -39.31
CA LYS A 4 -22.87 -13.24 -38.45
C LYS A 4 -22.31 -13.40 -37.07
N ALA A 5 -22.00 -12.31 -36.37
CA ALA A 5 -21.35 -12.40 -35.06
C ALA A 5 -21.86 -11.39 -34.06
N VAL A 6 -21.88 -11.81 -32.78
CA VAL A 6 -22.13 -10.93 -31.63
C VAL A 6 -21.03 -11.16 -30.58
N PHE A 7 -20.36 -10.09 -30.19
CA PHE A 7 -19.30 -10.09 -29.19
C PHE A 7 -19.71 -9.22 -28.01
N VAL A 8 -19.77 -9.82 -26.82
CA VAL A 8 -20.17 -9.15 -25.59
C VAL A 8 -19.03 -9.23 -24.59
N GLY A 9 -18.66 -8.11 -23.99
CA GLY A 9 -17.58 -8.07 -23.01
C GLY A 9 -17.83 -7.03 -21.91
N ILE A 10 -17.88 -7.48 -20.65
CA ILE A 10 -18.32 -6.64 -19.53
C ILE A 10 -17.27 -6.66 -18.42
N ASN A 11 -16.57 -5.54 -18.27
CA ASN A 11 -15.65 -5.31 -17.16
C ASN A 11 -16.34 -4.62 -15.99
N LYS A 12 -17.21 -3.65 -16.29
CA LYS A 12 -17.88 -2.78 -15.33
C LYS A 12 -19.35 -3.11 -15.23
N HIS A 13 -19.96 -2.93 -14.07
CA HIS A 13 -21.37 -3.16 -13.83
C HIS A 13 -21.97 -1.94 -13.13
N LEU A 14 -23.25 -1.69 -13.38
CA LEU A 14 -24.02 -0.61 -12.74
C LEU A 14 -24.09 -0.84 -11.23
N ASP A 15 -24.34 -2.10 -10.83
CA ASP A 15 -24.33 -2.48 -9.43
C ASP A 15 -22.90 -2.58 -8.88
N ALA A 16 -22.64 -1.75 -7.88
CA ALA A 16 -21.36 -1.70 -7.18
C ALA A 16 -21.03 -2.99 -6.38
N ALA A 17 -21.98 -3.87 -6.14
CA ALA A 17 -21.75 -5.14 -5.46
C ALA A 17 -21.07 -6.19 -6.38
N ILE A 18 -21.16 -6.02 -7.71
CA ILE A 18 -20.52 -6.92 -8.67
C ILE A 18 -19.06 -6.48 -8.89
N PRO A 19 -18.06 -7.36 -8.65
CA PRO A 19 -16.65 -7.04 -8.86
C PRO A 19 -16.34 -6.68 -10.32
N GLU A 20 -15.44 -5.73 -10.54
CA GLU A 20 -14.95 -5.43 -11.89
C GLU A 20 -13.96 -6.48 -12.38
N LEU A 21 -13.97 -6.70 -13.70
CA LEU A 21 -13.00 -7.53 -14.43
C LEU A 21 -11.97 -6.64 -15.15
N GLY A 22 -10.85 -7.24 -15.54
CA GLY A 22 -9.80 -6.55 -16.30
C GLY A 22 -9.84 -6.83 -17.80
N GLY A 23 -10.22 -8.05 -18.19
CA GLY A 23 -10.03 -8.59 -19.52
C GLY A 23 -11.27 -8.69 -20.42
N ALA A 24 -12.47 -8.77 -19.86
CA ALA A 24 -13.67 -9.15 -20.60
C ALA A 24 -14.02 -8.18 -21.75
N ARG A 25 -13.95 -6.88 -21.52
CA ARG A 25 -14.09 -5.88 -22.59
C ARG A 25 -13.02 -6.05 -23.68
N ARG A 26 -11.77 -6.29 -23.25
CA ARG A 26 -10.64 -6.52 -24.14
C ARG A 26 -10.84 -7.74 -25.01
N ASP A 27 -11.36 -8.82 -24.45
CA ASP A 27 -11.67 -10.09 -25.15
C ASP A 27 -12.66 -9.91 -26.29
N ALA A 28 -13.81 -9.32 -25.97
CA ALA A 28 -14.84 -9.06 -26.96
C ALA A 28 -14.34 -8.13 -28.08
N THR A 29 -13.60 -7.09 -27.71
CA THR A 29 -13.03 -6.13 -28.67
C THR A 29 -11.99 -6.80 -29.57
N ALA A 30 -11.12 -7.66 -29.04
CA ALA A 30 -10.10 -8.37 -29.81
C ALA A 30 -10.71 -9.36 -30.80
N LEU A 31 -11.65 -10.17 -30.36
CA LEU A 31 -12.35 -11.10 -31.24
C LEU A 31 -13.15 -10.36 -32.33
N TRP A 32 -13.88 -9.29 -31.94
CA TRP A 32 -14.59 -8.46 -32.92
C TRP A 32 -13.64 -7.90 -33.98
N ALA A 33 -12.53 -7.33 -33.56
CA ALA A 33 -11.55 -6.72 -34.47
C ALA A 33 -10.94 -7.78 -35.44
N LEU A 34 -10.47 -8.92 -34.89
CA LEU A 34 -9.87 -9.99 -35.68
C LEU A 34 -10.84 -10.58 -36.71
N PHE A 35 -12.09 -10.82 -36.30
CA PHE A 35 -13.10 -11.32 -37.22
C PHE A 35 -13.47 -10.29 -38.32
N THR A 36 -13.58 -8.99 -37.92
CA THR A 36 -13.88 -7.91 -38.88
C THR A 36 -12.73 -7.67 -39.85
N ASP A 37 -11.48 -7.76 -39.39
CA ASP A 37 -10.30 -7.63 -40.26
C ASP A 37 -10.12 -8.80 -41.23
N THR A 38 -10.73 -9.95 -40.95
CA THR A 38 -10.48 -11.19 -41.70
C THR A 38 -11.64 -11.59 -42.60
N VAL A 39 -12.88 -11.42 -42.15
CA VAL A 39 -14.08 -11.91 -42.82
C VAL A 39 -14.76 -10.77 -43.59
N GLU A 40 -14.66 -10.80 -44.90
CA GLU A 40 -15.28 -9.83 -45.77
C GLU A 40 -16.82 -9.92 -45.71
N GLY A 41 -17.49 -8.77 -45.51
CA GLY A 41 -18.93 -8.70 -45.36
C GLY A 41 -19.49 -9.25 -44.02
N LEU A 42 -18.67 -9.35 -42.98
CA LEU A 42 -19.10 -9.78 -41.64
C LEU A 42 -20.18 -8.85 -41.07
N ALA A 43 -21.34 -9.42 -40.71
CA ALA A 43 -22.34 -8.73 -39.92
C ALA A 43 -22.06 -8.92 -38.42
N ALA A 44 -21.23 -8.05 -37.86
CA ALA A 44 -20.81 -8.13 -36.47
C ALA A 44 -21.41 -7.04 -35.57
N ARG A 45 -21.74 -7.38 -34.33
CA ARG A 45 -22.08 -6.44 -33.27
C ARG A 45 -21.11 -6.59 -32.08
N LEU A 46 -20.62 -5.46 -31.57
CA LEU A 46 -19.80 -5.39 -30.37
C LEU A 46 -20.60 -4.64 -29.29
N LEU A 47 -20.79 -5.27 -28.13
CA LEU A 47 -21.46 -4.70 -26.96
C LEU A 47 -20.52 -4.81 -25.77
N VAL A 48 -20.09 -3.67 -25.26
CA VAL A 48 -19.13 -3.63 -24.12
C VAL A 48 -19.60 -2.68 -23.03
N ASP A 49 -19.38 -3.07 -21.78
CA ASP A 49 -19.69 -2.31 -20.58
C ASP A 49 -21.11 -1.68 -20.65
N GLU A 50 -21.26 -0.36 -20.60
CA GLU A 50 -22.55 0.36 -20.58
C GLU A 50 -23.47 0.05 -21.78
N ALA A 51 -22.91 -0.41 -22.90
CA ALA A 51 -23.68 -0.84 -24.05
C ALA A 51 -24.24 -2.27 -23.91
N ALA A 52 -23.73 -3.06 -22.96
CA ALA A 52 -24.08 -4.46 -22.75
C ALA A 52 -25.21 -4.62 -21.71
N ILE A 53 -26.27 -3.82 -21.82
CA ILE A 53 -27.50 -3.94 -21.00
C ILE A 53 -28.36 -5.10 -21.49
N HIS A 54 -29.21 -5.64 -20.62
CA HIS A 54 -30.04 -6.82 -20.90
C HIS A 54 -30.87 -6.65 -22.17
N ALA A 55 -31.49 -5.50 -22.38
CA ALA A 55 -32.30 -5.24 -23.56
C ALA A 55 -31.51 -5.29 -24.87
N GLU A 56 -30.33 -4.66 -24.92
CA GLU A 56 -29.52 -4.59 -26.14
C GLU A 56 -28.81 -5.92 -26.43
N VAL A 57 -28.29 -6.61 -25.38
CA VAL A 57 -27.69 -7.95 -25.55
C VAL A 57 -28.73 -8.95 -26.03
N SER A 58 -29.92 -8.98 -25.41
CA SER A 58 -31.01 -9.87 -25.85
C SER A 58 -31.43 -9.59 -27.31
N LYS A 59 -31.60 -8.32 -27.65
CA LYS A 59 -31.94 -7.91 -29.01
C LYS A 59 -30.88 -8.32 -30.05
N ALA A 60 -29.59 -8.14 -29.68
CA ALA A 60 -28.49 -8.52 -30.59
C ALA A 60 -28.40 -10.03 -30.76
N LEU A 61 -28.44 -10.80 -29.68
CA LEU A 61 -28.32 -12.26 -29.73
C LEU A 61 -29.55 -12.90 -30.44
N LEU A 62 -30.75 -12.60 -29.96
CA LEU A 62 -31.99 -13.19 -30.55
C LEU A 62 -32.23 -12.69 -31.96
N GLY A 63 -31.95 -11.42 -32.27
CA GLY A 63 -32.08 -10.88 -33.63
C GLY A 63 -31.09 -11.52 -34.62
N THR A 64 -29.86 -11.75 -34.21
CA THR A 64 -28.85 -12.42 -35.05
C THR A 64 -29.23 -13.88 -35.32
N LEU A 65 -29.65 -14.60 -34.27
CA LEU A 65 -30.07 -16.01 -34.40
C LEU A 65 -31.34 -16.18 -35.22
N SER A 66 -32.33 -15.33 -35.07
CA SER A 66 -33.61 -15.39 -35.80
C SER A 66 -33.48 -14.99 -37.27
N SER A 67 -32.55 -14.10 -37.59
CA SER A 67 -32.28 -13.65 -38.97
C SER A 67 -31.35 -14.57 -39.76
N ALA A 68 -30.79 -15.59 -39.12
CA ALA A 68 -29.85 -16.51 -39.79
C ALA A 68 -30.56 -17.45 -40.80
N GLN A 69 -29.91 -17.71 -41.90
CA GLN A 69 -30.38 -18.61 -42.98
C GLN A 69 -29.65 -19.96 -42.87
N GLU A 70 -30.11 -20.96 -43.67
CA GLU A 70 -29.62 -22.35 -43.59
C GLU A 70 -28.13 -22.53 -43.95
N ASP A 71 -27.52 -21.58 -44.68
CA ASP A 71 -26.10 -21.60 -45.02
C ASP A 71 -25.24 -20.70 -44.09
N ASP A 72 -25.84 -20.00 -43.14
CA ASP A 72 -25.13 -19.06 -42.30
C ASP A 72 -24.41 -19.75 -41.12
N VAL A 73 -23.28 -19.14 -40.72
CA VAL A 73 -22.56 -19.43 -39.49
C VAL A 73 -22.74 -18.28 -38.54
N VAL A 74 -23.19 -18.58 -37.32
CA VAL A 74 -23.34 -17.57 -36.25
C VAL A 74 -22.25 -17.76 -35.20
N VAL A 75 -21.51 -16.71 -34.90
CA VAL A 75 -20.48 -16.69 -33.82
C VAL A 75 -20.99 -15.80 -32.69
N ILE A 76 -21.06 -16.35 -31.50
CA ILE A 76 -21.44 -15.63 -30.30
C ILE A 76 -20.28 -15.77 -29.33
N SER A 77 -19.77 -14.64 -28.83
CA SER A 77 -18.78 -14.60 -27.75
C SER A 77 -19.29 -13.77 -26.60
N PHE A 78 -19.18 -14.31 -25.40
CA PHE A 78 -19.47 -13.62 -24.16
C PHE A 78 -18.26 -13.74 -23.23
N ALA A 79 -17.74 -12.61 -22.77
CA ALA A 79 -16.73 -12.51 -21.74
C ALA A 79 -17.27 -11.67 -20.59
N GLY A 80 -17.25 -12.19 -19.36
CA GLY A 80 -17.84 -11.51 -18.21
C GLY A 80 -18.07 -12.43 -17.02
N HIS A 81 -18.90 -12.00 -16.08
CA HIS A 81 -19.33 -12.82 -14.96
C HIS A 81 -20.46 -13.78 -15.38
N GLY A 82 -20.43 -14.97 -14.79
CA GLY A 82 -21.55 -15.91 -14.83
C GLY A 82 -22.00 -16.23 -13.41
N SER A 83 -23.28 -16.63 -13.27
CA SER A 83 -23.83 -17.03 -11.99
C SER A 83 -23.81 -18.55 -11.80
N PRO A 84 -23.82 -19.08 -10.57
CA PRO A 84 -23.82 -20.52 -10.30
C PRO A 84 -25.03 -21.26 -10.85
N ASP A 85 -26.15 -20.56 -11.04
CA ASP A 85 -27.40 -21.08 -11.64
C ASP A 85 -27.46 -20.98 -13.16
N GLY A 86 -26.30 -20.66 -13.81
CA GLY A 86 -26.15 -20.67 -15.26
C GLY A 86 -26.76 -19.44 -15.96
N LYS A 87 -26.54 -18.26 -15.44
CA LYS A 87 -26.94 -17.00 -16.06
C LYS A 87 -25.73 -16.15 -16.44
N LEU A 88 -25.89 -15.33 -17.45
CA LEU A 88 -24.91 -14.34 -17.87
C LEU A 88 -25.20 -13.02 -17.13
N VAL A 89 -24.20 -12.49 -16.46
CA VAL A 89 -24.30 -11.23 -15.70
C VAL A 89 -24.01 -10.09 -16.66
N LEU A 90 -24.98 -9.21 -16.86
CA LEU A 90 -24.92 -8.10 -17.80
C LEU A 90 -24.61 -6.79 -17.07
N TYR A 91 -24.41 -5.69 -17.80
CA TYR A 91 -24.05 -4.41 -17.24
C TYR A 91 -25.08 -3.90 -16.20
N ASP A 92 -26.36 -4.05 -16.48
CA ASP A 92 -27.50 -3.61 -15.68
C ASP A 92 -28.06 -4.68 -14.72
N THR A 93 -27.33 -5.78 -14.51
CA THR A 93 -27.70 -6.84 -13.57
C THR A 93 -27.61 -6.34 -12.14
N ASP A 94 -28.65 -6.61 -11.33
CA ASP A 94 -28.71 -6.38 -9.90
C ASP A 94 -28.24 -7.64 -9.15
N ALA A 95 -27.22 -7.51 -8.32
CA ALA A 95 -26.69 -8.60 -7.51
C ALA A 95 -27.70 -9.16 -6.50
N ALA A 96 -28.65 -8.33 -6.05
CA ALA A 96 -29.73 -8.75 -5.15
C ALA A 96 -30.85 -9.51 -5.87
N ASP A 97 -31.03 -9.28 -7.18
CA ASP A 97 -32.05 -9.96 -8.00
C ASP A 97 -31.44 -10.52 -9.30
N LEU A 98 -30.54 -11.47 -9.18
CA LEU A 98 -29.94 -12.19 -10.33
C LEU A 98 -31.00 -12.95 -11.15
N VAL A 99 -32.09 -13.38 -10.51
CA VAL A 99 -33.16 -14.15 -11.19
C VAL A 99 -33.92 -13.28 -12.16
N GLY A 100 -34.23 -12.05 -11.82
CA GLY A 100 -34.98 -11.13 -12.65
C GLY A 100 -34.13 -10.32 -13.63
N THR A 101 -32.86 -10.09 -13.33
CA THR A 101 -32.04 -9.11 -14.06
C THR A 101 -30.90 -9.72 -14.89
N ALA A 102 -30.42 -10.94 -14.56
CA ALA A 102 -29.39 -11.63 -15.34
C ALA A 102 -29.99 -12.45 -16.50
N MET A 103 -29.27 -12.57 -17.61
CA MET A 103 -29.73 -13.28 -18.80
C MET A 103 -29.64 -14.79 -18.61
N SER A 104 -30.76 -15.51 -18.74
CA SER A 104 -30.81 -16.95 -18.58
C SER A 104 -30.25 -17.69 -19.81
N MET A 105 -29.40 -18.69 -19.57
CA MET A 105 -28.91 -19.60 -20.62
C MET A 105 -30.02 -20.42 -21.26
N THR A 106 -31.17 -20.60 -20.63
CA THR A 106 -32.35 -21.29 -21.19
C THR A 106 -32.90 -20.52 -22.37
N VAL A 107 -32.99 -19.18 -22.28
CA VAL A 107 -33.43 -18.32 -23.39
C VAL A 107 -32.50 -18.46 -24.61
N LEU A 108 -31.19 -18.52 -24.35
CA LEU A 108 -30.19 -18.70 -25.40
C LEU A 108 -30.28 -20.10 -26.02
N ALA A 109 -30.47 -21.12 -25.18
CA ALA A 109 -30.65 -22.50 -25.64
C ALA A 109 -31.90 -22.67 -26.55
N ASP A 110 -33.01 -22.01 -26.19
CA ASP A 110 -34.24 -22.03 -27.01
C ASP A 110 -34.01 -21.35 -28.36
N ALA A 111 -33.30 -20.21 -28.37
CA ALA A 111 -32.95 -19.51 -29.59
C ALA A 111 -31.99 -20.35 -30.49
N PHE A 112 -31.05 -21.10 -29.88
CA PHE A 112 -30.16 -22.00 -30.60
C PHE A 112 -30.90 -23.19 -31.27
N ARG A 113 -31.96 -23.68 -30.63
CA ARG A 113 -32.84 -24.70 -31.20
C ARG A 113 -33.71 -24.16 -32.33
N ALA A 114 -34.16 -22.95 -32.24
CA ALA A 114 -35.08 -22.30 -33.19
C ALA A 114 -34.37 -21.70 -34.41
N THR A 115 -33.08 -21.39 -34.34
CA THR A 115 -32.36 -20.78 -35.47
C THR A 115 -32.19 -21.71 -36.64
N LYS A 116 -32.27 -21.16 -37.88
CA LYS A 116 -32.00 -21.87 -39.14
C LYS A 116 -30.50 -21.91 -39.49
N ALA A 117 -29.63 -21.24 -38.70
CA ALA A 117 -28.20 -21.24 -38.95
C ALA A 117 -27.64 -22.66 -39.09
N ARG A 118 -26.80 -22.90 -40.10
CA ARG A 118 -26.11 -24.17 -40.29
C ARG A 118 -25.25 -24.53 -39.07
N VAL A 119 -24.50 -23.52 -38.57
CA VAL A 119 -23.65 -23.70 -37.41
C VAL A 119 -23.78 -22.47 -36.47
N VAL A 120 -23.86 -22.74 -35.17
CA VAL A 120 -23.70 -21.74 -34.13
C VAL A 120 -22.48 -22.09 -33.29
N LEU A 121 -21.49 -21.20 -33.25
CA LEU A 121 -20.34 -21.29 -32.37
C LEU A 121 -20.55 -20.32 -31.17
N CYS A 122 -20.64 -20.86 -30.00
CA CYS A 122 -20.77 -20.09 -28.77
C CYS A 122 -19.48 -20.20 -27.94
N ILE A 123 -18.82 -19.07 -27.68
CA ILE A 123 -17.59 -18.95 -26.86
C ILE A 123 -17.99 -18.25 -25.59
N LEU A 124 -17.86 -18.94 -24.43
CA LEU A 124 -18.20 -18.42 -23.12
C LEU A 124 -16.95 -18.31 -22.25
N ASP A 125 -16.39 -17.12 -22.15
CA ASP A 125 -15.27 -16.84 -21.25
C ASP A 125 -15.79 -16.26 -19.94
N CYS A 126 -16.46 -17.10 -19.16
CA CYS A 126 -17.05 -16.75 -17.88
C CYS A 126 -17.08 -17.94 -16.92
N CYS A 127 -17.21 -17.67 -15.63
CA CYS A 127 -17.34 -18.70 -14.58
C CYS A 127 -18.81 -19.05 -14.35
N PHE A 128 -19.11 -20.34 -14.28
CA PHE A 128 -20.40 -20.83 -13.79
C PHE A 128 -20.26 -21.51 -12.42
N SER A 129 -19.12 -21.36 -11.73
CA SER A 129 -18.84 -21.96 -10.43
C SER A 129 -18.93 -20.91 -9.31
N GLY A 130 -19.68 -21.23 -8.25
CA GLY A 130 -19.87 -20.38 -7.08
C GLY A 130 -18.64 -20.25 -6.15
N GLN A 131 -17.41 -20.58 -6.59
CA GLN A 131 -16.20 -20.56 -5.76
C GLN A 131 -15.16 -19.50 -6.13
N ALA A 132 -15.38 -18.71 -7.16
CA ALA A 132 -14.60 -17.46 -7.28
C ALA A 132 -15.04 -16.50 -6.17
N PRO A 133 -14.20 -15.55 -5.68
CA PRO A 133 -14.56 -14.63 -4.60
C PRO A 133 -15.70 -13.65 -4.91
N ALA A 134 -16.60 -14.01 -5.78
CA ALA A 134 -17.95 -13.49 -5.94
C ALA A 134 -18.87 -14.09 -4.86
N ARG A 135 -18.49 -14.00 -3.56
CA ARG A 135 -19.43 -14.22 -2.44
C ARG A 135 -20.65 -13.29 -2.49
N VAL A 136 -20.59 -12.28 -3.33
CA VAL A 136 -21.67 -11.34 -3.59
C VAL A 136 -22.76 -11.92 -4.49
N LEU A 137 -22.47 -12.99 -5.26
CA LEU A 137 -23.41 -13.63 -6.18
C LEU A 137 -24.02 -14.93 -5.63
N GLU A 138 -23.78 -15.28 -4.38
CA GLU A 138 -24.43 -16.39 -3.70
C GLU A 138 -25.86 -16.01 -3.33
N SER A 139 -26.79 -16.24 -4.23
CA SER A 139 -28.16 -16.54 -3.82
C SER A 139 -28.16 -17.92 -3.18
N ALA A 140 -28.94 -18.12 -2.11
CA ALA A 140 -28.97 -19.29 -1.26
C ALA A 140 -29.38 -20.62 -1.91
N ALA A 141 -29.16 -20.81 -3.21
CA ALA A 141 -29.48 -22.02 -3.97
C ALA A 141 -28.21 -22.85 -4.22
N ARG A 142 -28.25 -24.09 -3.82
CA ARG A 142 -27.22 -25.12 -4.01
C ARG A 142 -26.78 -25.22 -5.47
N PRO A 143 -25.48 -25.45 -5.76
CA PRO A 143 -24.99 -25.63 -7.13
C PRO A 143 -25.71 -26.79 -7.80
N ARG A 144 -26.49 -26.51 -8.80
CA ARG A 144 -27.01 -27.52 -9.71
C ARG A 144 -26.06 -27.62 -10.89
N SER A 145 -25.42 -28.79 -10.93
CA SER A 145 -24.63 -29.41 -12.01
C SER A 145 -24.92 -28.96 -13.45
N ALA A 146 -23.99 -29.28 -14.35
CA ALA A 146 -23.95 -29.28 -15.82
C ALA A 146 -25.27 -29.12 -16.63
N PHE A 147 -26.43 -29.14 -16.04
CA PHE A 147 -27.75 -28.98 -16.67
C PHE A 147 -27.97 -27.58 -17.29
N ALA A 148 -27.31 -26.55 -16.84
CA ALA A 148 -27.49 -25.19 -17.35
C ALA A 148 -26.96 -25.02 -18.79
N LEU A 149 -26.06 -25.88 -19.23
CA LEU A 149 -25.51 -25.87 -20.60
C LEU A 149 -26.21 -26.86 -21.52
N THR A 150 -27.05 -27.75 -21.00
CA THR A 150 -27.83 -28.69 -21.83
C THR A 150 -28.83 -27.94 -22.74
N GLY A 151 -28.66 -28.10 -24.05
CA GLY A 151 -29.48 -27.41 -25.09
C GLY A 151 -28.76 -26.27 -25.78
N VAL A 152 -27.62 -25.84 -25.31
CA VAL A 152 -26.74 -24.87 -26.00
C VAL A 152 -25.81 -25.55 -26.99
N TYR A 153 -25.67 -26.89 -26.93
CA TYR A 153 -24.83 -27.68 -27.82
C TYR A 153 -25.61 -28.85 -28.42
N GLY A 154 -25.11 -29.36 -29.52
CA GLY A 154 -25.69 -30.47 -30.29
C GLY A 154 -25.10 -30.53 -31.70
N GLU A 155 -25.82 -31.15 -32.64
CA GLU A 155 -25.42 -31.13 -34.03
C GLU A 155 -25.55 -29.72 -34.62
N GLY A 156 -24.45 -29.19 -35.18
CA GLY A 156 -24.37 -27.80 -35.66
C GLY A 156 -24.39 -26.73 -34.54
N ARG A 157 -24.32 -27.14 -33.32
CA ARG A 157 -24.32 -26.23 -32.14
C ARG A 157 -23.10 -26.55 -31.32
N ILE A 158 -22.10 -25.67 -31.38
CA ILE A 158 -20.80 -25.83 -30.74
C ILE A 158 -20.70 -24.87 -29.56
N LEU A 159 -20.36 -25.39 -28.39
CA LEU A 159 -20.05 -24.63 -27.19
C LEU A 159 -18.58 -24.81 -26.82
N LEU A 160 -17.90 -23.70 -26.67
CA LEU A 160 -16.57 -23.61 -26.09
C LEU A 160 -16.68 -22.77 -24.84
N ALA A 161 -16.53 -23.40 -23.64
CA ALA A 161 -16.62 -22.75 -22.34
C ALA A 161 -15.25 -22.70 -21.66
N ALA A 162 -15.01 -21.64 -20.90
CA ALA A 162 -13.71 -21.38 -20.28
C ALA A 162 -13.28 -22.43 -19.27
N CYS A 163 -14.22 -22.99 -18.52
CA CYS A 163 -13.90 -23.90 -17.43
C CYS A 163 -15.03 -24.90 -17.17
N ALA A 164 -14.69 -26.01 -16.50
CA ALA A 164 -15.65 -26.96 -15.96
C ALA A 164 -16.48 -26.33 -14.82
N THR A 165 -17.61 -26.97 -14.47
CA THR A 165 -18.62 -26.45 -13.53
C THR A 165 -18.12 -26.08 -12.14
N ASN A 166 -16.96 -26.59 -11.72
CA ASN A 166 -16.38 -26.34 -10.39
C ASN A 166 -15.08 -25.53 -10.45
N GLU A 167 -14.77 -24.94 -11.58
CA GLU A 167 -13.54 -24.18 -11.81
C GLU A 167 -13.83 -22.71 -12.07
N ALA A 168 -12.85 -21.85 -11.83
CA ALA A 168 -12.92 -20.44 -12.17
C ALA A 168 -12.29 -20.16 -13.53
N ALA A 169 -12.82 -19.20 -14.29
CA ALA A 169 -12.14 -18.62 -15.44
C ALA A 169 -11.15 -17.53 -14.96
N TRP A 170 -9.96 -17.55 -15.53
CA TRP A 170 -8.85 -16.68 -15.14
C TRP A 170 -8.41 -15.81 -16.31
N GLU A 171 -7.82 -14.66 -16.00
CA GLU A 171 -7.21 -13.78 -16.99
C GLU A 171 -5.72 -14.10 -17.13
N GLN A 172 -5.21 -14.03 -18.37
CA GLN A 172 -3.80 -14.19 -18.73
C GLN A 172 -3.05 -12.88 -18.40
N PRO A 173 -2.12 -12.89 -17.47
CA PRO A 173 -1.54 -11.65 -16.93
C PRO A 173 -0.77 -10.81 -17.94
N GLY A 174 -0.11 -11.45 -18.89
CA GLY A 174 0.74 -10.78 -19.89
C GLY A 174 -0.06 -9.94 -20.89
N THR A 175 -1.16 -10.48 -21.40
CA THR A 175 -1.99 -9.83 -22.41
C THR A 175 -3.24 -9.19 -21.82
N GLY A 176 -3.66 -9.60 -20.62
CA GLY A 176 -4.90 -9.18 -19.98
C GLY A 176 -6.16 -9.72 -20.65
N HIS A 177 -6.06 -10.80 -21.41
CA HIS A 177 -7.19 -11.57 -21.95
C HIS A 177 -7.62 -12.65 -20.98
N GLY A 178 -8.87 -13.08 -21.02
CA GLY A 178 -9.28 -14.35 -20.43
C GLY A 178 -8.45 -15.49 -21.01
N LEU A 179 -8.11 -16.51 -20.21
CA LEU A 179 -7.27 -17.63 -20.68
C LEU A 179 -7.87 -18.35 -21.87
N LEU A 180 -9.21 -18.53 -21.90
CA LEU A 180 -9.87 -19.11 -23.05
C LEU A 180 -9.76 -18.22 -24.27
N THR A 181 -10.08 -16.94 -24.16
CA THR A 181 -10.03 -16.00 -25.27
C THR A 181 -8.60 -15.82 -25.78
N TYR A 182 -7.61 -15.76 -24.89
CA TYR A 182 -6.20 -15.79 -25.27
C TYR A 182 -5.88 -17.03 -26.15
N ALA A 183 -6.28 -18.22 -25.70
CA ALA A 183 -6.04 -19.45 -26.45
C ALA A 183 -6.77 -19.49 -27.80
N VAL A 184 -8.00 -18.94 -27.88
CA VAL A 184 -8.74 -18.78 -29.13
C VAL A 184 -8.00 -17.86 -30.12
N ILE A 185 -7.54 -16.71 -29.62
CA ILE A 185 -6.77 -15.73 -30.42
C ILE A 185 -5.50 -16.40 -30.99
N GLU A 186 -4.68 -17.00 -30.13
CA GLU A 186 -3.40 -17.59 -30.51
C GLU A 186 -3.59 -18.77 -31.47
N ALA A 187 -4.57 -19.64 -31.22
CA ALA A 187 -4.87 -20.79 -32.09
C ALA A 187 -5.37 -20.36 -33.46
N LEU A 188 -6.24 -19.35 -33.54
CA LEU A 188 -6.82 -18.88 -34.81
C LEU A 188 -5.90 -17.94 -35.60
N THR A 189 -4.99 -17.23 -34.95
CA THR A 189 -3.99 -16.36 -35.60
C THR A 189 -2.69 -17.09 -35.93
N GLY A 190 -2.33 -18.13 -35.18
CA GLY A 190 -1.09 -18.91 -35.34
C GLY A 190 -1.22 -20.14 -36.26
N ALA A 191 -2.41 -20.45 -36.73
CA ALA A 191 -2.62 -21.61 -37.59
C ALA A 191 -1.93 -21.45 -38.94
N ALA A 192 -1.41 -22.56 -39.46
CA ALA A 192 -0.79 -22.59 -40.80
C ALA A 192 -1.85 -22.67 -41.91
N GLY A 193 -1.65 -21.92 -42.98
CA GLY A 193 -2.53 -21.94 -44.15
C GLY A 193 -3.51 -20.77 -44.24
N VAL A 194 -4.54 -20.88 -45.04
CA VAL A 194 -5.56 -19.83 -45.28
C VAL A 194 -6.82 -20.08 -44.44
N SER A 195 -7.10 -21.32 -44.12
CA SER A 195 -8.22 -21.74 -43.28
C SER A 195 -7.82 -22.93 -42.42
N VAL A 196 -8.49 -23.08 -41.30
CA VAL A 196 -8.24 -24.13 -40.32
C VAL A 196 -9.54 -24.83 -39.96
N SER A 197 -9.48 -26.14 -39.81
CA SER A 197 -10.61 -26.96 -39.34
C SER A 197 -10.89 -26.66 -37.88
N PHE A 198 -12.15 -26.33 -37.53
CA PHE A 198 -12.49 -25.95 -36.16
C PHE A 198 -12.25 -27.07 -35.11
N PRO A 199 -12.53 -28.36 -35.39
CA PRO A 199 -12.19 -29.44 -34.47
C PRO A 199 -10.69 -29.53 -34.12
N GLU A 200 -9.81 -29.29 -35.09
CA GLU A 200 -8.35 -29.27 -34.90
C GLU A 200 -7.95 -28.08 -34.00
N VAL A 201 -8.51 -26.91 -34.31
CA VAL A 201 -8.27 -25.69 -33.52
C VAL A 201 -8.82 -25.83 -32.10
N ALA A 202 -9.97 -26.48 -31.89
CA ALA A 202 -10.53 -26.67 -30.55
C ALA A 202 -9.61 -27.50 -29.67
N GLY A 203 -8.92 -28.51 -30.20
CA GLY A 203 -7.89 -29.25 -29.47
C GLY A 203 -6.72 -28.37 -29.05
N GLU A 204 -6.24 -27.50 -29.96
CA GLU A 204 -5.16 -26.57 -29.69
C GLU A 204 -5.57 -25.47 -28.66
N ILE A 205 -6.79 -24.95 -28.77
CA ILE A 205 -7.34 -23.98 -27.78
C ILE A 205 -7.32 -24.58 -26.36
N ILE A 206 -7.83 -25.82 -26.23
CA ILE A 206 -7.85 -26.50 -24.91
C ILE A 206 -6.42 -26.70 -24.40
N ARG A 207 -5.50 -27.12 -25.26
CA ARG A 207 -4.09 -27.32 -24.90
C ARG A 207 -3.45 -25.99 -24.44
N LEU A 208 -3.59 -24.93 -25.22
CA LEU A 208 -3.01 -23.63 -24.90
C LEU A 208 -3.57 -23.05 -23.58
N ALA A 209 -4.89 -23.09 -23.39
CA ALA A 209 -5.51 -22.59 -22.17
C ALA A 209 -5.06 -23.37 -20.92
N ARG A 210 -4.88 -24.70 -21.02
CA ARG A 210 -4.33 -25.50 -19.91
C ARG A 210 -2.88 -25.17 -19.62
N VAL A 211 -2.04 -25.06 -20.64
CA VAL A 211 -0.63 -24.68 -20.48
C VAL A 211 -0.51 -23.33 -19.79
N GLU A 212 -1.30 -22.34 -20.20
CA GLU A 212 -1.28 -21.03 -19.55
C GLU A 212 -1.86 -21.07 -18.13
N ALA A 213 -2.90 -21.87 -17.87
CA ALA A 213 -3.42 -22.06 -16.52
C ALA A 213 -2.38 -22.69 -15.59
N GLU A 214 -1.68 -23.73 -16.03
CA GLU A 214 -0.58 -24.35 -15.29
C GLU A 214 0.56 -23.36 -15.03
N ARG A 215 0.91 -22.53 -16.03
CA ARG A 215 1.94 -21.52 -15.93
C ARG A 215 1.66 -20.51 -14.83
N ILE A 216 0.40 -20.10 -14.66
CA ILE A 216 0.00 -19.18 -13.57
C ILE A 216 -0.46 -19.92 -12.29
N SER A 217 -0.27 -21.25 -12.25
CA SER A 217 -0.59 -22.10 -11.09
C SER A 217 -2.07 -22.06 -10.67
N VAL A 218 -2.97 -22.05 -11.66
CA VAL A 218 -4.41 -22.17 -11.46
C VAL A 218 -4.94 -23.40 -12.18
N THR A 219 -6.13 -23.86 -11.80
CA THR A 219 -6.84 -24.90 -12.53
C THR A 219 -7.91 -24.26 -13.39
N GLN A 220 -7.81 -24.46 -14.69
CA GLN A 220 -8.84 -24.10 -15.66
C GLN A 220 -8.84 -25.13 -16.79
N THR A 221 -9.96 -25.83 -16.93
CA THR A 221 -10.13 -26.88 -17.92
C THR A 221 -11.21 -26.44 -18.92
N PRO A 222 -10.86 -25.90 -20.08
CA PRO A 222 -11.85 -25.52 -21.08
C PRO A 222 -12.64 -26.72 -21.53
N VAL A 223 -13.91 -26.49 -21.80
CA VAL A 223 -14.86 -27.52 -22.20
C VAL A 223 -15.32 -27.28 -23.65
N PHE A 224 -15.19 -28.27 -24.50
CA PHE A 224 -15.71 -28.28 -25.84
C PHE A 224 -16.86 -29.27 -25.93
N LEU A 225 -18.01 -28.81 -26.39
CA LEU A 225 -19.23 -29.62 -26.55
C LEU A 225 -19.88 -29.34 -27.90
N GLY A 226 -20.42 -30.39 -28.52
CA GLY A 226 -21.12 -30.30 -29.81
C GLY A 226 -20.42 -31.06 -30.93
N SER A 227 -21.09 -31.16 -32.09
CA SER A 227 -20.58 -31.81 -33.28
C SER A 227 -21.03 -31.06 -34.56
N VAL A 228 -20.27 -31.17 -35.63
CA VAL A 228 -20.62 -30.58 -36.93
C VAL A 228 -20.52 -31.64 -38.01
N GLN A 229 -21.60 -31.86 -38.74
CA GLN A 229 -21.55 -32.65 -39.95
C GLN A 229 -21.01 -31.84 -41.13
N GLY A 230 -20.10 -32.41 -41.92
CA GLY A 230 -19.56 -31.80 -43.15
C GLY A 230 -18.42 -30.79 -42.92
N GLY A 231 -17.81 -30.76 -41.75
CA GLY A 231 -16.64 -29.92 -41.46
C GLY A 231 -16.97 -28.44 -41.36
N LEU A 232 -16.38 -27.78 -40.38
CA LEU A 232 -16.40 -26.32 -40.18
C LEU A 232 -14.97 -25.82 -40.29
N SER A 233 -14.71 -24.93 -41.22
CA SER A 233 -13.41 -24.27 -41.36
C SER A 233 -13.57 -22.76 -41.14
N PHE A 234 -12.68 -22.19 -40.37
CA PHE A 234 -12.57 -20.76 -40.21
C PHE A 234 -11.36 -20.24 -40.97
N PRO A 235 -11.39 -19.01 -41.49
CA PRO A 235 -10.19 -18.37 -41.98
C PRO A 235 -9.21 -18.16 -40.84
N VAL A 236 -7.91 -18.25 -41.13
CA VAL A 236 -6.87 -17.84 -40.17
C VAL A 236 -7.02 -16.35 -39.92
N LEU A 237 -7.23 -15.96 -38.66
CA LEU A 237 -7.52 -14.58 -38.29
C LEU A 237 -6.29 -13.69 -38.44
N LYS A 238 -6.49 -12.47 -38.97
CA LYS A 238 -5.44 -11.49 -39.21
C LYS A 238 -5.58 -10.30 -38.29
N ARG A 239 -4.46 -9.82 -37.84
CA ARG A 239 -4.38 -8.57 -37.08
C ARG A 239 -4.30 -7.40 -38.06
N GLY A 240 -5.43 -6.93 -38.55
CA GLY A 240 -5.55 -5.82 -39.49
C GLY A 240 -5.81 -4.47 -38.82
N ASP A 241 -6.42 -3.54 -39.58
CA ASP A 241 -6.57 -2.14 -39.14
C ASP A 241 -7.46 -1.99 -37.91
N ASN A 242 -8.53 -2.76 -37.78
CA ASN A 242 -9.40 -2.69 -36.58
C ASN A 242 -8.68 -3.21 -35.33
N PHE A 243 -7.88 -4.27 -35.45
CA PHE A 243 -7.11 -4.80 -34.37
C PHE A 243 -6.00 -3.82 -33.91
N VAL A 244 -5.30 -3.22 -34.86
CA VAL A 244 -4.27 -2.21 -34.60
C VAL A 244 -4.89 -0.96 -33.97
N ALA A 245 -6.06 -0.53 -34.44
CA ALA A 245 -6.77 0.61 -33.87
C ALA A 245 -7.25 0.32 -32.43
N ALA A 246 -7.73 -0.89 -32.15
CA ALA A 246 -8.17 -1.30 -30.82
C ALA A 246 -6.99 -1.53 -29.84
N PHE A 247 -5.84 -1.99 -30.35
CA PHE A 247 -4.64 -2.31 -29.59
C PHE A 247 -3.39 -1.66 -30.19
N PRO A 248 -3.29 -0.34 -30.19
CA PRO A 248 -2.18 0.35 -30.81
C PRO A 248 -0.87 0.01 -30.07
N SER A 249 0.03 -0.66 -30.77
CA SER A 249 1.44 -0.76 -30.37
C SER A 249 2.15 0.47 -30.89
N ILE A 250 2.13 1.56 -30.14
CA ILE A 250 2.84 2.79 -30.52
C ILE A 250 4.30 2.60 -30.11
N PRO A 251 5.26 2.52 -31.06
CA PRO A 251 6.67 2.61 -30.71
C PRO A 251 6.90 3.99 -30.07
N ILE A 252 7.47 4.04 -28.90
CA ILE A 252 7.77 5.30 -28.24
C ILE A 252 8.90 5.95 -29.04
N GLN A 253 8.55 6.97 -29.77
CA GLN A 253 9.53 7.87 -30.39
C GLN A 253 10.27 8.63 -29.27
N GLN A 254 11.52 9.01 -29.55
CA GLN A 254 12.25 9.87 -28.62
C GLN A 254 11.47 11.16 -28.36
N MET A 255 11.17 11.42 -27.10
CA MET A 255 10.45 12.61 -26.66
C MET A 255 11.42 13.77 -26.42
N SER A 256 10.99 14.98 -26.73
CA SER A 256 11.79 16.20 -26.45
C SER A 256 11.74 16.59 -24.96
N GLY A 257 10.75 16.10 -24.23
CA GLY A 257 10.49 16.40 -22.83
C GLY A 257 9.31 17.32 -22.60
N SER A 258 8.67 17.84 -23.65
CA SER A 258 7.43 18.60 -23.52
C SER A 258 6.25 17.69 -23.18
N PHE A 259 5.45 18.06 -22.17
CA PHE A 259 4.25 17.31 -21.83
C PHE A 259 3.19 17.32 -22.96
N ALA A 260 3.20 18.32 -23.83
CA ALA A 260 2.27 18.37 -24.96
C ALA A 260 2.39 17.15 -25.90
N GLU A 261 3.58 16.54 -25.98
CA GLU A 261 3.81 15.34 -26.80
C GLU A 261 3.07 14.10 -26.28
N PHE A 262 2.74 14.06 -24.98
CA PHE A 262 2.11 12.90 -24.36
C PHE A 262 0.70 12.62 -24.88
N ALA A 263 -0.03 13.65 -25.35
CA ALA A 263 -1.34 13.49 -25.98
C ALA A 263 -1.26 12.57 -27.22
N ALA A 264 -0.20 12.73 -28.03
CA ALA A 264 0.04 11.87 -29.20
C ALA A 264 0.40 10.42 -28.83
N HIS A 265 0.82 10.17 -27.59
CA HIS A 265 1.15 8.84 -27.06
C HIS A 265 0.00 8.17 -26.30
N GLY A 266 -1.23 8.67 -26.45
CA GLY A 266 -2.44 8.09 -25.90
C GLY A 266 -2.69 8.41 -24.42
N PHE A 267 -2.10 9.49 -23.91
CA PHE A 267 -2.44 10.03 -22.59
C PHE A 267 -3.67 10.93 -22.68
N PRO A 268 -4.58 10.88 -21.68
CA PRO A 268 -5.77 11.73 -21.67
C PRO A 268 -5.40 13.22 -21.71
N PRO A 269 -5.98 14.01 -22.61
CA PRO A 269 -5.66 15.44 -22.75
C PRO A 269 -5.80 16.22 -21.46
N GLU A 270 -6.83 15.93 -20.65
CA GLU A 270 -7.07 16.59 -19.36
C GLU A 270 -5.93 16.37 -18.36
N ILE A 271 -5.26 15.22 -18.40
CA ILE A 271 -4.09 14.91 -17.57
C ILE A 271 -2.86 15.65 -18.10
N VAL A 272 -2.69 15.67 -19.43
CA VAL A 272 -1.59 16.37 -20.09
C VAL A 272 -1.65 17.87 -19.77
N ASP A 273 -2.83 18.48 -19.87
CA ASP A 273 -3.03 19.92 -19.56
C ASP A 273 -2.66 20.24 -18.09
N ARG A 274 -3.00 19.34 -17.17
CA ARG A 274 -2.61 19.48 -15.74
C ARG A 274 -1.11 19.38 -15.54
N TRP A 275 -0.43 18.48 -16.25
CA TRP A 275 1.03 18.38 -16.19
C TRP A 275 1.70 19.62 -16.77
N ILE A 276 1.18 20.17 -17.88
CA ILE A 276 1.68 21.44 -18.46
C ILE A 276 1.53 22.57 -17.44
N ALA A 277 0.36 22.68 -16.80
CA ALA A 277 0.12 23.72 -15.79
C ALA A 277 1.02 23.57 -14.55
N ARG A 278 1.26 22.32 -14.09
CA ARG A 278 2.07 22.02 -12.91
C ARG A 278 3.57 22.11 -13.18
N PHE A 279 4.01 21.71 -14.35
CA PHE A 279 5.42 21.62 -14.76
C PHE A 279 5.64 22.28 -16.13
N PRO A 280 5.56 23.60 -16.23
CA PRO A 280 5.65 24.31 -17.52
C PRO A 280 6.99 24.13 -18.24
N GLN A 281 8.03 23.68 -17.52
CA GLN A 281 9.35 23.43 -18.09
C GLN A 281 9.49 22.03 -18.71
N GLY A 282 8.46 21.17 -18.58
CA GLY A 282 8.50 19.79 -19.07
C GLY A 282 9.30 18.84 -18.18
N LEU A 283 9.72 17.72 -18.75
CA LEU A 283 10.51 16.69 -18.07
C LEU A 283 11.96 17.16 -17.84
N ASN A 284 12.49 16.86 -16.65
CA ASN A 284 13.90 17.07 -16.39
C ASN A 284 14.77 15.95 -17.02
N ALA A 285 16.10 16.14 -16.98
CA ALA A 285 17.06 15.22 -17.61
C ALA A 285 16.94 13.77 -17.11
N LEU A 286 16.69 13.55 -15.80
CA LEU A 286 16.50 12.23 -15.21
C LEU A 286 15.24 11.54 -15.74
N GLN A 287 14.14 12.29 -15.78
CA GLN A 287 12.84 11.79 -16.25
C GLN A 287 12.90 11.50 -17.76
N LEU A 288 13.54 12.36 -18.53
CA LEU A 288 13.70 12.18 -19.96
C LEU A 288 14.56 10.95 -20.31
N LYS A 289 15.64 10.70 -19.56
CA LYS A 289 16.43 9.46 -19.69
C LYS A 289 15.60 8.21 -19.34
N ALA A 290 14.78 8.26 -18.30
CA ALA A 290 13.90 7.15 -17.95
C ALA A 290 12.93 6.81 -19.08
N VAL A 291 12.39 7.80 -19.77
CA VAL A 291 11.48 7.64 -20.90
C VAL A 291 12.21 7.15 -22.14
N ASN A 292 13.25 7.86 -22.59
CA ASN A 292 13.87 7.64 -23.88
C ASN A 292 14.89 6.50 -23.91
N GLU A 293 15.74 6.38 -22.87
CA GLU A 293 16.81 5.40 -22.84
C GLU A 293 16.37 4.09 -22.19
N HIS A 294 15.51 4.18 -21.15
CA HIS A 294 15.08 3.01 -20.39
C HIS A 294 13.67 2.52 -20.72
N GLY A 295 12.91 3.22 -21.55
CA GLY A 295 11.64 2.75 -22.07
C GLY A 295 10.54 2.56 -21.03
N VAL A 296 10.48 3.42 -20.01
CA VAL A 296 9.48 3.36 -18.93
C VAL A 296 8.05 3.39 -19.47
N LEU A 297 7.79 4.18 -20.51
CA LEU A 297 6.47 4.25 -21.17
C LEU A 297 6.18 3.04 -22.08
N ALA A 298 7.22 2.25 -22.42
CA ALA A 298 7.08 0.97 -23.10
C ALA A 298 6.86 -0.22 -22.14
N GLY A 299 6.61 0.06 -20.85
CA GLY A 299 6.39 -0.97 -19.86
C GLY A 299 7.66 -1.64 -19.34
N LYS A 300 8.85 -1.10 -19.63
CA LYS A 300 10.10 -1.66 -19.11
C LYS A 300 10.29 -1.28 -17.65
N SER A 301 10.68 -2.27 -16.86
CA SER A 301 11.02 -2.11 -15.44
C SER A 301 12.34 -1.38 -15.25
N LEU A 302 12.51 -0.63 -14.13
CA LEU A 302 13.65 0.25 -13.91
C LEU A 302 13.97 0.43 -12.43
N LEU A 303 15.24 0.41 -12.06
CA LEU A 303 15.76 0.89 -10.78
C LEU A 303 16.34 2.30 -10.96
N VAL A 304 15.76 3.28 -10.26
CA VAL A 304 16.20 4.68 -10.27
C VAL A 304 16.88 5.03 -8.95
N VAL A 305 18.13 5.42 -9.00
CA VAL A 305 18.93 5.85 -7.85
C VAL A 305 19.34 7.31 -8.06
N ALA A 306 18.67 8.21 -7.33
CA ALA A 306 18.92 9.65 -7.47
C ALA A 306 18.59 10.39 -6.16
N PRO A 307 19.16 11.61 -5.94
CA PRO A 307 18.92 12.38 -4.73
C PRO A 307 17.43 12.66 -4.47
N THR A 308 17.07 12.99 -3.24
CA THR A 308 15.77 13.56 -2.92
C THR A 308 15.55 14.84 -3.72
N THR A 309 14.32 15.17 -4.08
CA THR A 309 13.96 16.33 -4.92
C THR A 309 14.35 16.22 -6.41
N SER A 310 14.97 15.15 -6.87
CA SER A 310 15.33 14.97 -8.30
C SER A 310 14.14 14.70 -9.24
N GLY A 311 12.92 14.62 -8.70
CA GLY A 311 11.72 14.37 -9.50
C GLY A 311 11.46 12.89 -9.83
N LYS A 312 12.05 11.95 -9.07
CA LYS A 312 11.85 10.49 -9.23
C LYS A 312 10.39 10.06 -9.27
N THR A 313 9.55 10.65 -8.40
CA THR A 313 8.13 10.28 -8.28
C THR A 313 7.39 10.46 -9.60
N MET A 314 7.74 11.49 -10.40
CA MET A 314 7.13 11.73 -11.72
C MET A 314 7.37 10.54 -12.68
N ILE A 315 8.48 9.82 -12.57
CA ILE A 315 8.75 8.64 -13.40
C ILE A 315 7.71 7.55 -13.10
N GLY A 316 7.42 7.32 -11.82
CA GLY A 316 6.34 6.40 -11.40
C GLY A 316 4.96 6.90 -11.80
N GLU A 317 4.71 8.21 -11.72
CA GLU A 317 3.45 8.86 -12.11
C GLU A 317 3.15 8.68 -13.60
N LEU A 318 4.13 8.93 -14.47
CA LEU A 318 4.03 8.70 -15.92
C LEU A 318 3.71 7.24 -16.26
N ALA A 319 4.43 6.31 -15.63
CA ALA A 319 4.19 4.88 -15.83
C ALA A 319 2.80 4.46 -15.32
N ALA A 320 2.33 5.04 -14.20
CA ALA A 320 1.02 4.75 -13.63
C ALA A 320 -0.13 5.17 -14.56
N ILE A 321 -0.08 6.40 -15.07
CA ILE A 321 -1.09 6.87 -16.02
C ILE A 321 -1.06 6.02 -17.29
N LYS A 322 0.13 5.64 -17.79
CA LYS A 322 0.24 4.74 -18.95
C LYS A 322 -0.37 3.36 -18.68
N ALA A 323 -0.13 2.78 -17.51
CA ALA A 323 -0.72 1.50 -17.14
C ALA A 323 -2.26 1.59 -17.04
N VAL A 324 -2.77 2.65 -16.43
CA VAL A 324 -4.21 2.87 -16.26
C VAL A 324 -4.92 3.12 -17.60
N THR A 325 -4.32 3.89 -18.50
CA THR A 325 -4.87 4.08 -19.86
C THR A 325 -4.90 2.78 -20.67
N ALA A 326 -4.02 1.83 -20.33
CA ALA A 326 -4.05 0.48 -20.90
C ALA A 326 -5.07 -0.46 -20.18
N GLY A 327 -5.91 0.06 -19.26
CA GLY A 327 -6.91 -0.69 -18.52
C GLY A 327 -6.36 -1.53 -17.35
N LYS A 328 -5.09 -1.36 -16.97
CA LYS A 328 -4.46 -2.05 -15.85
C LYS A 328 -4.42 -1.16 -14.60
N LYS A 329 -4.16 -1.78 -13.44
CA LYS A 329 -4.06 -1.07 -12.18
C LYS A 329 -2.61 -0.72 -11.86
N ALA A 330 -2.41 0.39 -11.13
CA ALA A 330 -1.11 0.81 -10.63
C ALA A 330 -1.07 0.79 -9.10
N ALA A 331 0.01 0.26 -8.53
CA ALA A 331 0.24 0.23 -7.09
C ALA A 331 1.51 1.01 -6.72
N PHE A 332 1.39 1.97 -5.80
CA PHE A 332 2.50 2.67 -5.18
C PHE A 332 2.72 2.14 -3.77
N LEU A 333 3.91 1.66 -3.50
CA LEU A 333 4.32 1.11 -2.22
C LEU A 333 5.23 2.10 -1.51
N LEU A 334 4.86 2.51 -0.32
CA LEU A 334 5.51 3.57 0.45
C LEU A 334 5.85 3.10 1.87
N PRO A 335 6.97 3.56 2.46
CA PRO A 335 7.39 3.09 3.77
C PRO A 335 6.53 3.60 4.93
N TYR A 336 5.88 4.75 4.78
CA TYR A 336 5.22 5.44 5.88
C TYR A 336 3.78 5.82 5.55
N ARG A 337 2.87 5.69 6.52
CA ARG A 337 1.45 6.08 6.43
C ARG A 337 1.27 7.56 6.05
N ALA A 338 2.13 8.42 6.59
CA ALA A 338 2.08 9.85 6.26
C ALA A 338 2.31 10.11 4.77
N LEU A 339 3.28 9.41 4.16
CA LEU A 339 3.53 9.48 2.72
C LEU A 339 2.39 8.90 1.90
N VAL A 340 1.78 7.80 2.34
CA VAL A 340 0.58 7.22 1.70
C VAL A 340 -0.54 8.24 1.66
N ASN A 341 -0.82 8.92 2.77
CA ASN A 341 -1.87 9.92 2.85
C ASN A 341 -1.54 11.16 2.00
N GLU A 342 -0.31 11.68 2.06
CA GLU A 342 0.12 12.83 1.26
C GLU A 342 -0.01 12.54 -0.24
N LYS A 343 0.48 11.39 -0.69
CA LYS A 343 0.40 11.00 -2.10
C LYS A 343 -1.02 10.69 -2.56
N PHE A 344 -1.82 10.09 -1.70
CA PHE A 344 -3.23 9.89 -1.98
C PHE A 344 -3.97 11.21 -2.19
N GLU A 345 -3.77 12.20 -1.31
CA GLU A 345 -4.38 13.53 -1.44
C GLU A 345 -3.92 14.23 -2.73
N GLU A 346 -2.60 14.23 -2.99
CA GLU A 346 -2.00 14.83 -4.19
C GLU A 346 -2.56 14.21 -5.49
N PHE A 347 -2.64 12.88 -5.56
CA PHE A 347 -3.13 12.18 -6.76
C PHE A 347 -4.65 12.26 -6.90
N THR A 348 -5.39 12.28 -5.78
CA THR A 348 -6.85 12.47 -5.81
C THR A 348 -7.17 13.87 -6.36
N GLU A 349 -6.52 14.92 -5.88
CA GLU A 349 -6.69 16.27 -6.38
C GLU A 349 -6.32 16.38 -7.87
N SER A 350 -5.25 15.70 -8.27
CA SER A 350 -4.74 15.74 -9.64
C SER A 350 -5.54 14.92 -10.64
N TYR A 351 -6.06 13.74 -10.26
CA TYR A 351 -6.56 12.75 -11.21
C TYR A 351 -8.02 12.33 -11.03
N ALA A 352 -8.63 12.51 -9.85
CA ALA A 352 -10.06 12.22 -9.69
C ALA A 352 -10.96 13.07 -10.61
N PRO A 353 -10.65 14.36 -10.88
CA PRO A 353 -11.42 15.15 -11.86
C PRO A 353 -11.31 14.64 -13.31
N ALA A 354 -10.27 13.84 -13.64
CA ALA A 354 -10.14 13.15 -14.92
C ALA A 354 -10.79 11.73 -14.89
N GLY A 355 -11.59 11.42 -13.87
CA GLY A 355 -12.34 10.16 -13.75
C GLY A 355 -11.54 8.99 -13.18
N LEU A 356 -10.29 9.19 -12.73
CA LEU A 356 -9.49 8.12 -12.14
C LEU A 356 -9.84 7.91 -10.66
N ARG A 357 -9.99 6.65 -10.28
CA ARG A 357 -10.28 6.24 -8.91
C ARG A 357 -8.99 5.99 -8.16
N VAL A 358 -8.66 6.89 -7.27
CA VAL A 358 -7.49 6.78 -6.40
C VAL A 358 -7.92 6.21 -5.05
N VAL A 359 -7.19 5.23 -4.54
CA VAL A 359 -7.45 4.61 -3.23
C VAL A 359 -6.19 4.58 -2.38
N ARG A 360 -6.36 4.52 -1.06
CA ARG A 360 -5.26 4.30 -0.13
C ARG A 360 -5.56 3.13 0.78
N CYS A 361 -4.52 2.37 1.11
CA CYS A 361 -4.60 1.24 2.03
C CYS A 361 -3.40 1.27 2.97
N SER A 362 -3.65 1.58 4.22
CA SER A 362 -2.66 1.58 5.28
C SER A 362 -3.27 1.08 6.59
N GLY A 363 -2.46 0.94 7.63
CA GLY A 363 -2.96 0.47 8.92
C GLY A 363 -4.06 1.35 9.53
N ASP A 364 -4.13 2.62 9.16
CA ASP A 364 -5.10 3.63 9.62
C ASP A 364 -6.14 4.02 8.54
N ALA A 365 -6.01 3.53 7.30
CA ALA A 365 -6.94 3.78 6.22
C ALA A 365 -7.29 2.44 5.54
N THR A 366 -8.40 1.85 5.96
CA THR A 366 -8.87 0.54 5.49
C THR A 366 -10.03 0.61 4.51
N ASP A 367 -10.58 1.78 4.30
CA ASP A 367 -11.65 2.10 3.36
C ASP A 367 -11.32 1.72 1.91
N GLY A 368 -10.04 1.78 1.54
CA GLY A 368 -9.55 1.36 0.23
C GLY A 368 -9.45 -0.16 0.02
N ILE A 369 -9.54 -0.99 1.07
CA ILE A 369 -9.31 -2.44 0.96
C ILE A 369 -10.41 -3.12 0.12
N ALA A 370 -11.68 -2.82 0.38
CA ALA A 370 -12.79 -3.41 -0.37
C ALA A 370 -12.77 -3.01 -1.86
N PRO A 371 -12.57 -1.73 -2.24
CA PRO A 371 -12.32 -1.35 -3.63
C PRO A 371 -11.14 -2.08 -4.28
N VAL A 372 -10.01 -2.24 -3.57
CA VAL A 372 -8.84 -2.96 -4.09
C VAL A 372 -9.15 -4.43 -4.37
N LEU A 373 -9.78 -5.13 -3.42
CA LEU A 373 -10.12 -6.55 -3.58
C LEU A 373 -11.16 -6.80 -4.66
N SER A 374 -12.07 -5.84 -4.90
CA SER A 374 -13.08 -5.90 -5.96
C SER A 374 -12.60 -5.33 -7.31
N GLY A 375 -11.34 -4.84 -7.41
CA GLY A 375 -10.78 -4.25 -8.64
C GLY A 375 -11.30 -2.85 -8.98
N ARG A 376 -12.05 -2.21 -8.08
CA ARG A 376 -12.67 -0.89 -8.29
C ARG A 376 -11.77 0.28 -7.92
N TYR A 377 -10.58 0.27 -8.45
CA TYR A 377 -9.62 1.35 -8.34
C TYR A 377 -8.76 1.42 -9.61
N ASP A 378 -8.06 2.50 -9.80
CA ASP A 378 -7.14 2.67 -10.91
C ASP A 378 -5.71 2.85 -10.40
N ILE A 379 -5.53 3.67 -9.35
CA ILE A 379 -4.25 3.89 -8.68
C ILE A 379 -4.42 3.64 -7.18
N GLY A 380 -3.61 2.76 -6.61
CA GLY A 380 -3.62 2.45 -5.18
C GLY A 380 -2.31 2.83 -4.50
N PHE A 381 -2.41 3.44 -3.31
CA PHE A 381 -1.28 3.77 -2.43
C PHE A 381 -1.30 2.85 -1.21
N PHE A 382 -0.20 2.15 -0.97
CA PHE A 382 -0.09 1.13 0.07
C PHE A 382 1.13 1.35 0.93
N THR A 383 1.03 1.03 2.23
CA THR A 383 2.25 0.70 2.97
C THR A 383 2.75 -0.67 2.55
N TYR A 384 4.05 -0.92 2.69
CA TYR A 384 4.66 -2.21 2.34
C TYR A 384 3.94 -3.39 3.00
N GLU A 385 3.66 -3.28 4.29
CA GLU A 385 2.99 -4.33 5.06
C GLU A 385 1.57 -4.61 4.56
N THR A 386 0.82 -3.55 4.27
CA THR A 386 -0.56 -3.69 3.79
C THR A 386 -0.58 -4.33 2.41
N PHE A 387 0.31 -3.92 1.51
CA PHE A 387 0.41 -4.53 0.18
C PHE A 387 0.77 -6.01 0.25
N LEU A 388 1.80 -6.36 1.04
CA LEU A 388 2.23 -7.76 1.19
C LEU A 388 1.07 -8.64 1.70
N ASN A 389 0.37 -8.19 2.74
CA ASN A 389 -0.75 -8.93 3.32
C ASN A 389 -1.90 -9.11 2.32
N LEU A 390 -2.26 -8.06 1.56
CA LEU A 390 -3.29 -8.14 0.52
C LEU A 390 -2.88 -9.06 -0.62
N ALA A 391 -1.63 -9.00 -1.07
CA ALA A 391 -1.12 -9.83 -2.15
C ALA A 391 -1.02 -11.32 -1.77
N LEU A 392 -0.70 -11.63 -0.51
CA LEU A 392 -0.71 -12.99 0.02
C LEU A 392 -2.13 -13.52 0.19
N GLY A 393 -3.05 -12.68 0.66
CA GLY A 393 -4.46 -13.04 0.86
C GLY A 393 -5.28 -13.14 -0.42
N SER A 394 -4.91 -12.39 -1.47
CA SER A 394 -5.62 -12.34 -2.75
C SER A 394 -4.66 -12.37 -3.94
N PRO A 395 -4.37 -13.54 -4.53
CA PRO A 395 -3.52 -13.66 -5.72
C PRO A 395 -4.04 -12.85 -6.93
N ARG A 396 -5.34 -12.56 -6.98
CA ARG A 396 -5.94 -11.70 -8.02
C ARG A 396 -5.36 -10.29 -8.04
N LEU A 397 -4.91 -9.77 -6.89
CA LEU A 397 -4.32 -8.44 -6.83
C LEU A 397 -3.15 -8.31 -7.80
N LEU A 398 -2.23 -9.28 -7.78
CA LEU A 398 -1.05 -9.24 -8.67
C LEU A 398 -1.43 -9.38 -10.15
N ASN A 399 -2.46 -10.17 -10.48
CA ASN A 399 -2.92 -10.37 -11.86
C ASN A 399 -3.48 -9.09 -12.50
N GLN A 400 -4.10 -8.21 -11.70
CA GLN A 400 -4.69 -6.96 -12.17
C GLN A 400 -3.66 -5.85 -12.34
N LEU A 401 -2.50 -5.96 -11.69
CA LEU A 401 -1.48 -4.92 -11.71
C LEU A 401 -0.74 -4.88 -13.07
N GLY A 402 -0.71 -3.70 -13.67
CA GLY A 402 0.19 -3.38 -14.78
C GLY A 402 1.49 -2.74 -14.30
N LEU A 403 1.46 -2.13 -13.09
CA LEU A 403 2.59 -1.41 -12.53
C LEU A 403 2.66 -1.57 -11.02
N VAL A 404 3.87 -1.77 -10.53
CA VAL A 404 4.24 -1.62 -9.11
C VAL A 404 5.38 -0.60 -9.00
N VAL A 405 5.15 0.48 -8.28
CA VAL A 405 6.16 1.48 -7.94
C VAL A 405 6.54 1.28 -6.48
N VAL A 406 7.81 1.00 -6.22
CA VAL A 406 8.36 0.91 -4.85
C VAL A 406 9.17 2.16 -4.58
N ASP A 407 8.64 3.05 -3.77
CA ASP A 407 9.38 4.25 -3.35
C ASP A 407 10.26 3.96 -2.14
N GLU A 408 11.39 4.65 -2.03
CA GLU A 408 12.40 4.42 -0.99
C GLU A 408 12.95 2.97 -1.00
N GLY A 409 13.29 2.42 -2.16
CA GLY A 409 13.74 1.03 -2.34
C GLY A 409 14.92 0.62 -1.46
N GLN A 410 15.77 1.56 -1.01
CA GLN A 410 16.83 1.30 -0.05
C GLN A 410 16.33 0.87 1.33
N PHE A 411 15.03 0.98 1.58
CA PHE A 411 14.41 0.53 2.82
C PHE A 411 14.52 -1.00 3.05
N ILE A 412 14.91 -1.74 2.04
CA ILE A 412 15.28 -3.16 2.17
C ILE A 412 16.39 -3.38 3.21
N THR A 413 17.22 -2.36 3.46
CA THR A 413 18.30 -2.39 4.45
C THR A 413 17.85 -2.11 5.88
N ASP A 414 16.57 -1.72 6.08
CA ASP A 414 16.04 -1.44 7.42
C ASP A 414 16.02 -2.72 8.27
N PRO A 415 16.66 -2.74 9.46
CA PRO A 415 16.80 -3.95 10.27
C PRO A 415 15.47 -4.53 10.75
N ASN A 416 14.42 -3.71 10.86
CA ASN A 416 13.12 -4.14 11.39
C ASN A 416 12.09 -4.42 10.31
N ARG A 417 12.09 -3.62 9.24
CA ARG A 417 11.05 -3.64 8.19
C ARG A 417 11.56 -4.05 6.82
N GLY A 418 12.88 -4.14 6.63
CA GLY A 418 13.49 -4.56 5.36
C GLY A 418 13.02 -5.93 4.89
N ILE A 419 12.75 -6.85 5.83
CA ILE A 419 12.16 -8.16 5.53
C ILE A 419 10.86 -8.04 4.70
N THR A 420 9.99 -7.08 5.02
CA THR A 420 8.73 -6.89 4.30
C THR A 420 8.97 -6.50 2.84
N VAL A 421 9.91 -5.58 2.61
CA VAL A 421 10.28 -5.12 1.26
C VAL A 421 10.90 -6.26 0.46
N GLU A 422 11.79 -7.03 1.08
CA GLU A 422 12.46 -8.17 0.44
C GLU A 422 11.46 -9.27 0.06
N LEU A 423 10.49 -9.56 0.94
CA LEU A 423 9.42 -10.51 0.65
C LEU A 423 8.49 -10.05 -0.48
N ILE A 424 8.21 -8.74 -0.60
CA ILE A 424 7.49 -8.18 -1.74
C ILE A 424 8.24 -8.45 -3.04
N PHE A 425 9.54 -8.18 -3.07
CA PHE A 425 10.36 -8.46 -4.26
C PHE A 425 10.42 -9.95 -4.57
N ALA A 426 10.61 -10.80 -3.57
CA ALA A 426 10.58 -12.26 -3.76
C ALA A 426 9.23 -12.74 -4.32
N LEU A 427 8.11 -12.17 -3.84
CA LEU A 427 6.78 -12.43 -4.36
C LEU A 427 6.63 -12.01 -5.83
N LEU A 428 7.12 -10.83 -6.20
CA LEU A 428 7.09 -10.31 -7.58
C LEU A 428 7.98 -11.14 -8.51
N LEU A 429 9.20 -11.53 -8.07
CA LEU A 429 10.08 -12.41 -8.84
C LEU A 429 9.43 -13.77 -9.11
N ARG A 430 8.78 -14.34 -8.09
CA ARG A 430 8.04 -15.58 -8.25
C ARG A 430 6.82 -15.42 -9.16
N ALA A 431 6.08 -14.30 -9.05
CA ALA A 431 4.98 -14.00 -9.96
C ALA A 431 5.47 -13.91 -11.41
N ARG A 432 6.63 -13.26 -11.64
CA ARG A 432 7.28 -13.18 -12.95
C ARG A 432 7.60 -14.57 -13.54
N GLN A 433 8.09 -15.51 -12.73
CA GLN A 433 8.33 -16.90 -13.15
C GLN A 433 7.06 -17.62 -13.63
N ARG A 434 5.88 -17.14 -13.19
CA ARG A 434 4.56 -17.65 -13.55
C ARG A 434 3.88 -16.81 -14.63
N GLY A 435 4.59 -15.88 -15.25
CA GLY A 435 4.05 -15.01 -16.31
C GLY A 435 3.24 -13.81 -15.83
N ILE A 436 3.18 -13.56 -14.51
CA ILE A 436 2.60 -12.35 -13.92
C ILE A 436 3.75 -11.37 -13.74
N ASP A 437 3.96 -10.49 -14.70
CA ASP A 437 5.10 -9.57 -14.73
C ASP A 437 4.63 -8.12 -14.85
N PRO A 438 4.06 -7.53 -13.77
CA PRO A 438 3.80 -6.10 -13.76
C PRO A 438 5.11 -5.34 -13.92
N GLN A 439 5.08 -4.21 -14.61
CA GLN A 439 6.22 -3.31 -14.67
C GLN A 439 6.64 -2.94 -13.24
N LEU A 440 7.92 -3.09 -12.91
CA LEU A 440 8.48 -2.76 -11.60
C LEU A 440 9.37 -1.53 -11.71
N ILE A 441 8.97 -0.44 -11.04
CA ILE A 441 9.78 0.77 -10.92
C ILE A 441 10.19 0.92 -9.46
N ILE A 442 11.47 0.91 -9.20
CA ILE A 442 12.02 1.13 -7.86
C ILE A 442 12.67 2.51 -7.83
N LEU A 443 12.18 3.37 -6.94
CA LEU A 443 12.72 4.69 -6.70
C LEU A 443 13.52 4.67 -5.40
N SER A 444 14.78 5.07 -5.48
CA SER A 444 15.68 5.05 -4.33
C SER A 444 16.44 6.36 -4.18
N ALA A 445 16.72 6.73 -2.93
CA ALA A 445 17.71 7.75 -2.63
C ALA A 445 19.11 7.28 -3.08
N VAL A 446 20.11 8.15 -2.96
CA VAL A 446 21.50 7.80 -3.28
C VAL A 446 21.99 6.67 -2.38
N ILE A 447 22.54 5.64 -2.99
CA ILE A 447 23.10 4.43 -2.37
C ILE A 447 24.60 4.37 -2.71
N GLY A 448 25.43 3.93 -1.79
CA GLY A 448 26.85 3.80 -2.02
C GLY A 448 27.20 2.64 -2.94
N ASN A 449 26.70 1.46 -2.61
CA ASN A 449 26.87 0.24 -3.40
C ASN A 449 25.56 -0.55 -3.42
N LEU A 450 25.11 -0.91 -4.60
CA LEU A 450 23.91 -1.73 -4.79
C LEU A 450 24.08 -3.19 -4.34
N ASN A 451 25.33 -3.65 -4.19
CA ASN A 451 25.62 -5.02 -3.79
C ASN A 451 24.88 -6.08 -4.61
N LYS A 452 24.79 -5.84 -5.93
CA LYS A 452 24.08 -6.67 -6.93
C LYS A 452 22.54 -6.71 -6.76
N PHE A 453 21.96 -5.74 -6.08
CA PHE A 453 20.51 -5.60 -5.92
C PHE A 453 19.79 -5.48 -7.27
N ASP A 454 20.36 -4.71 -8.20
CA ASP A 454 19.92 -4.59 -9.59
C ASP A 454 19.97 -5.92 -10.35
N GLN A 455 21.05 -6.69 -10.15
CA GLN A 455 21.24 -8.00 -10.79
C GLN A 455 20.28 -9.05 -10.23
N TRP A 456 20.05 -9.03 -8.90
CA TRP A 456 19.06 -9.92 -8.27
C TRP A 456 17.67 -9.75 -8.86
N LEU A 457 17.22 -8.51 -9.06
CA LEU A 457 15.92 -8.19 -9.63
C LEU A 457 15.89 -8.21 -11.18
N ASN A 458 17.05 -8.34 -11.81
CA ASN A 458 17.25 -8.22 -13.26
C ASN A 458 16.64 -6.91 -13.79
N LEU A 459 17.04 -5.79 -13.19
CA LEU A 459 16.56 -4.45 -13.55
C LEU A 459 17.67 -3.61 -14.15
N PRO A 460 17.43 -2.88 -15.24
CA PRO A 460 18.31 -1.80 -15.68
C PRO A 460 18.40 -0.72 -14.60
N LEU A 461 19.56 -0.08 -14.51
CA LEU A 461 19.87 0.93 -13.51
C LEU A 461 19.96 2.31 -14.15
N LEU A 462 19.21 3.27 -13.65
CA LEU A 462 19.35 4.69 -13.95
C LEU A 462 19.87 5.43 -12.72
N THR A 463 21.05 6.00 -12.82
CA THR A 463 21.66 6.78 -11.73
C THR A 463 21.78 8.23 -12.12
N SER A 464 21.54 9.13 -11.17
CA SER A 464 21.87 10.55 -11.28
C SER A 464 22.39 11.07 -9.95
N ARG A 465 23.39 11.95 -10.03
CA ARG A 465 23.88 12.71 -8.87
C ARG A 465 23.43 14.16 -8.90
N GLU A 466 22.83 14.57 -10.00
CA GLU A 466 22.34 15.93 -10.19
C GLU A 466 21.14 16.23 -9.30
N ARG A 467 21.16 17.39 -8.68
CA ARG A 467 20.04 17.92 -7.90
C ARG A 467 19.47 19.13 -8.63
N PRO A 468 18.13 19.22 -8.79
CA PRO A 468 17.48 20.40 -9.38
C PRO A 468 17.74 21.68 -8.57
N VAL A 469 17.90 21.54 -7.26
CA VAL A 469 18.26 22.63 -6.35
C VAL A 469 19.67 22.37 -5.83
N PRO A 470 20.67 23.21 -6.13
CA PRO A 470 22.02 23.08 -5.63
C PRO A 470 22.04 23.06 -4.09
N LEU A 471 22.95 22.29 -3.51
CA LEU A 471 23.08 22.12 -2.06
C LEU A 471 24.50 22.41 -1.62
N ILE A 472 24.65 23.33 -0.68
CA ILE A 472 25.87 23.57 0.07
C ILE A 472 25.83 22.69 1.32
N GLU A 473 26.77 21.78 1.45
CA GLU A 473 26.85 20.87 2.61
C GLU A 473 28.13 21.15 3.39
N GLY A 474 28.03 21.32 4.70
CA GLY A 474 29.22 21.62 5.47
C GLY A 474 29.07 21.44 6.98
N VAL A 475 30.16 21.68 7.69
CA VAL A 475 30.27 21.55 9.15
C VAL A 475 30.71 22.88 9.74
N LEU A 476 29.95 23.36 10.73
CA LEU A 476 30.19 24.60 11.46
C LEU A 476 30.70 24.27 12.88
N ASP A 477 31.86 24.77 13.25
CA ASP A 477 32.36 24.60 14.61
C ASP A 477 32.00 25.77 15.55
N ARG A 478 32.31 25.62 16.85
CA ARG A 478 32.04 26.64 17.87
C ARG A 478 32.92 27.89 17.76
N ARG A 479 33.92 27.92 16.87
CA ARG A 479 34.67 29.11 16.53
C ARG A 479 34.02 29.94 15.42
N GLY A 480 32.89 29.44 14.88
CA GLY A 480 32.17 30.06 13.79
C GLY A 480 32.74 29.78 12.42
N THR A 481 33.68 28.83 12.32
CA THR A 481 34.31 28.40 11.06
C THR A 481 33.45 27.35 10.38
N PHE A 482 33.04 27.61 9.15
CA PHE A 482 32.25 26.72 8.30
C PHE A 482 33.12 26.14 7.18
N GLN A 483 33.30 24.84 7.18
CA GLN A 483 33.96 24.06 6.13
C GLN A 483 32.88 23.37 5.30
N PHE A 484 32.84 23.59 4.02
CA PHE A 484 31.71 23.13 3.17
C PHE A 484 32.17 22.78 1.75
N VAL A 485 31.30 22.01 1.06
CA VAL A 485 31.33 21.82 -0.38
C VAL A 485 30.31 22.76 -0.98
N ASP A 486 30.77 23.62 -1.89
CA ASP A 486 29.93 24.59 -2.59
C ASP A 486 29.12 23.93 -3.71
N ALA A 487 28.17 24.66 -4.28
CA ALA A 487 27.32 24.20 -5.38
C ALA A 487 28.13 23.76 -6.63
N ASP A 488 29.31 24.27 -6.81
CA ASP A 488 30.26 23.90 -7.88
C ASP A 488 31.11 22.63 -7.56
N GLY A 489 30.90 22.04 -6.38
CA GLY A 489 31.67 20.87 -5.91
C GLY A 489 33.03 21.18 -5.28
N THR A 490 33.39 22.45 -5.12
CA THR A 490 34.65 22.85 -4.51
C THR A 490 34.55 22.90 -2.98
N THR A 491 35.64 22.46 -2.31
CA THR A 491 35.72 22.57 -0.84
C THR A 491 36.22 23.97 -0.46
N LYS A 492 35.43 24.65 0.40
CA LYS A 492 35.74 25.99 0.91
C LYS A 492 35.68 26.04 2.41
N THR A 493 36.32 27.03 2.99
CA THR A 493 36.26 27.30 4.43
C THR A 493 36.14 28.80 4.65
N GLU A 494 35.14 29.21 5.44
CA GLU A 494 34.88 30.62 5.74
C GLU A 494 34.48 30.84 7.20
N ALA A 495 34.51 32.08 7.67
CA ALA A 495 33.96 32.45 8.97
C ALA A 495 32.46 32.78 8.79
N LEU A 496 31.57 31.79 9.00
CA LEU A 496 30.12 31.98 8.88
C LEU A 496 29.54 32.83 10.03
N LEU A 497 30.07 32.60 11.24
CA LEU A 497 29.67 33.36 12.43
C LEU A 497 30.91 34.03 13.04
N PRO A 498 30.85 35.33 13.38
CA PRO A 498 31.87 35.98 14.15
C PRO A 498 31.99 35.31 15.53
N PRO A 499 33.19 34.97 16.03
CA PRO A 499 33.38 34.28 17.34
C PRO A 499 32.75 35.01 18.53
N HIS A 500 32.70 36.32 18.51
CA HIS A 500 32.10 37.14 19.59
C HIS A 500 30.57 37.00 19.67
N ARG A 501 29.88 36.48 18.66
CA ARG A 501 28.43 36.20 18.71
C ARG A 501 28.12 34.83 19.33
N ILE A 502 29.11 33.93 19.41
CA ILE A 502 28.95 32.61 19.98
C ILE A 502 29.22 32.69 21.48
N LEU A 503 28.20 33.12 22.21
CA LEU A 503 28.29 33.30 23.67
C LEU A 503 27.76 32.06 24.39
N GLN A 504 28.46 31.65 25.44
CA GLN A 504 27.95 30.61 26.33
C GLN A 504 26.70 31.13 27.04
N ARG A 505 25.55 30.46 26.80
CA ARG A 505 24.23 30.89 27.29
C ARG A 505 23.77 30.12 28.55
N ARG A 506 24.51 29.08 28.94
CA ARG A 506 24.21 28.22 30.08
C ARG A 506 25.50 27.93 30.87
N ASP A 507 25.35 27.31 32.02
CA ASP A 507 26.50 26.92 32.86
C ASP A 507 27.48 26.02 32.15
N LYS A 508 26.99 25.21 31.16
CA LYS A 508 27.80 24.38 30.33
C LYS A 508 27.61 24.79 28.86
N PRO A 509 28.65 24.67 28.03
CA PRO A 509 28.54 24.85 26.59
C PRO A 509 27.43 23.98 25.99
N SER A 510 26.63 24.54 25.08
CA SER A 510 25.50 23.88 24.43
C SER A 510 25.41 24.21 22.94
N SER A 511 24.79 23.35 22.15
CA SER A 511 24.54 23.62 20.72
C SER A 511 23.74 24.91 20.47
N GLN A 512 22.99 25.37 21.48
CA GLN A 512 22.22 26.64 21.38
C GLN A 512 23.10 27.87 21.30
N ASP A 513 24.33 27.82 21.84
CA ASP A 513 25.29 28.91 21.74
C ASP A 513 25.63 29.26 20.29
N VAL A 514 25.57 28.25 19.40
CA VAL A 514 25.78 28.36 17.93
C VAL A 514 24.47 28.53 17.19
N ILE A 515 23.42 27.78 17.53
CA ILE A 515 22.12 27.78 16.83
C ILE A 515 21.46 29.15 16.89
N VAL A 516 21.48 29.84 18.04
CA VAL A 516 20.81 31.13 18.21
C VAL A 516 21.39 32.20 17.28
N PRO A 517 22.70 32.51 17.30
CA PRO A 517 23.26 33.53 16.42
C PRO A 517 23.17 33.12 14.96
N LEU A 518 23.26 31.83 14.66
CA LEU A 518 23.06 31.32 13.29
C LEU A 518 21.62 31.57 12.81
N ALA A 519 20.62 31.24 13.63
CA ALA A 519 19.21 31.49 13.33
C ALA A 519 18.91 32.97 13.15
N GLN A 520 19.44 33.84 14.05
CA GLN A 520 19.30 35.29 13.92
C GLN A 520 19.85 35.79 12.58
N GLN A 521 21.04 35.33 12.16
CA GLN A 521 21.65 35.72 10.90
C GLN A 521 20.85 35.25 9.68
N LEU A 522 20.46 33.96 9.64
CA LEU A 522 19.75 33.37 8.50
C LEU A 522 18.33 33.93 8.35
N ILE A 523 17.62 34.14 9.46
CA ILE A 523 16.27 34.73 9.43
C ILE A 523 16.32 36.20 8.95
N ALA A 524 17.35 36.95 9.39
CA ALA A 524 17.56 38.33 8.91
C ALA A 524 17.79 38.37 7.37
N GLN A 525 18.28 37.27 6.79
CA GLN A 525 18.42 37.09 5.33
C GLN A 525 17.13 36.55 4.65
N GLY A 526 16.04 36.39 5.41
CA GLY A 526 14.77 35.86 4.91
C GLY A 526 14.69 34.33 4.80
N GLU A 527 15.69 33.61 5.30
CA GLU A 527 15.73 32.14 5.21
C GLU A 527 14.77 31.47 6.22
N LYS A 528 14.16 30.38 5.84
CA LYS A 528 13.45 29.46 6.75
C LYS A 528 14.39 28.37 7.22
N LEU A 529 14.36 28.10 8.53
CA LEU A 529 15.30 27.22 9.20
C LEU A 529 14.61 25.96 9.71
N LEU A 530 15.18 24.78 9.39
CA LEU A 530 14.82 23.49 9.96
C LEU A 530 15.99 22.98 10.80
N VAL A 531 15.76 22.77 12.10
CA VAL A 531 16.78 22.28 13.05
C VAL A 531 16.44 20.85 13.46
N PHE A 532 17.31 19.88 13.17
CA PHE A 532 17.19 18.53 13.65
C PHE A 532 17.85 18.31 15.00
N ARG A 533 17.09 17.68 15.90
CA ARG A 533 17.54 17.22 17.21
C ARG A 533 17.31 15.72 17.34
N ASN A 534 18.15 15.04 18.10
CA ASN A 534 18.09 13.59 18.29
C ASN A 534 17.02 13.13 19.30
N MET A 535 16.47 14.01 20.13
CA MET A 535 15.47 13.70 21.14
C MET A 535 14.33 14.72 21.19
N ARG A 536 13.16 14.27 21.65
CA ARG A 536 11.93 15.10 21.77
C ARG A 536 12.09 16.27 22.73
N GLY A 537 12.61 16.04 23.94
CA GLY A 537 12.84 17.09 24.94
C GLY A 537 13.80 18.19 24.46
N PRO A 538 15.01 17.85 23.97
CA PRO A 538 15.90 18.82 23.34
C PRO A 538 15.28 19.58 22.16
N ALA A 539 14.41 18.96 21.35
CA ALA A 539 13.72 19.65 20.25
C ALA A 539 12.73 20.71 20.80
N GLN A 540 11.91 20.35 21.78
CA GLN A 540 11.00 21.28 22.45
C GLN A 540 11.75 22.42 23.11
N GLY A 541 12.78 22.09 23.89
CA GLY A 541 13.61 23.09 24.62
C GLY A 541 14.32 24.05 23.65
N CYS A 542 14.81 23.55 22.51
CA CYS A 542 15.44 24.37 21.49
C CYS A 542 14.44 25.37 20.88
N ALA A 543 13.25 24.90 20.47
CA ALA A 543 12.21 25.74 19.89
C ALA A 543 11.73 26.82 20.88
N LYS A 544 11.51 26.47 22.15
CA LYS A 544 11.14 27.44 23.22
C LYS A 544 12.21 28.49 23.42
N TYR A 545 13.48 28.07 23.42
CA TYR A 545 14.57 28.99 23.58
C TYR A 545 14.68 29.96 22.42
N LEU A 546 14.59 29.47 21.23
CA LEU A 546 14.59 30.29 19.99
C LEU A 546 13.40 31.26 19.94
N ALA A 547 12.20 30.85 20.37
CA ALA A 547 11.03 31.72 20.44
C ALA A 547 11.29 32.96 21.33
N LYS A 548 12.06 32.81 22.39
CA LYS A 548 12.42 33.92 23.30
C LYS A 548 13.53 34.81 22.76
N GLU A 549 14.53 34.21 22.10
CA GLU A 549 15.75 34.87 21.70
C GLU A 549 15.65 35.60 20.32
N LEU A 550 14.73 35.17 19.47
CA LEU A 550 14.62 35.69 18.10
C LEU A 550 13.73 36.93 17.97
N GLY A 551 12.84 37.18 18.96
CA GLY A 551 11.93 38.33 18.93
C GLY A 551 10.98 38.40 17.74
N LEU A 552 10.58 37.22 17.19
CA LEU A 552 9.71 37.12 16.01
C LEU A 552 8.24 37.32 16.38
N GLY A 553 7.44 37.73 15.40
CA GLY A 553 6.00 37.85 15.55
C GLY A 553 5.29 36.50 15.65
N PRO A 554 4.04 36.47 16.18
CA PRO A 554 3.29 35.23 16.38
C PRO A 554 2.80 34.64 15.04
N ALA A 555 2.77 33.31 14.97
CA ALA A 555 2.12 32.55 13.91
C ALA A 555 0.60 32.46 14.17
N SER A 556 -0.12 33.58 14.12
CA SER A 556 -1.51 33.70 14.59
C SER A 556 -2.46 32.71 13.89
N ALA A 557 -2.40 32.60 12.56
CA ALA A 557 -3.26 31.70 11.81
C ALA A 557 -3.07 30.22 12.19
N VAL A 558 -1.86 29.81 12.57
CA VAL A 558 -1.58 28.47 13.08
C VAL A 558 -2.13 28.31 14.50
N LEU A 559 -1.89 29.30 15.37
CA LEU A 559 -2.41 29.29 16.74
C LEU A 559 -3.93 29.14 16.80
N ASP A 560 -4.65 29.87 15.95
CA ASP A 560 -6.11 29.85 15.89
C ASP A 560 -6.69 28.51 15.39
N SER A 561 -5.89 27.75 14.66
CA SER A 561 -6.30 26.44 14.12
C SER A 561 -6.01 25.27 15.06
N LEU A 562 -5.29 25.47 16.17
CA LEU A 562 -4.92 24.39 17.08
C LEU A 562 -6.11 23.88 17.91
N PRO A 563 -6.14 22.56 18.20
CA PRO A 563 -7.18 21.96 19.05
C PRO A 563 -7.13 22.53 20.48
N THR A 564 -8.27 22.60 21.13
CA THR A 564 -8.40 23.13 22.51
C THR A 564 -8.74 22.05 23.54
N GLN A 565 -8.98 20.82 23.11
CA GLN A 565 -9.45 19.72 23.95
C GLN A 565 -8.50 18.52 23.88
N ASP A 566 -8.45 17.74 24.96
CA ASP A 566 -7.62 16.52 25.11
C ASP A 566 -6.15 16.79 24.74
N LEU A 567 -5.59 17.83 25.33
CA LEU A 567 -4.26 18.33 25.02
C LEU A 567 -3.16 17.47 25.67
N THR A 568 -2.00 17.40 25.01
CA THR A 568 -0.77 16.77 25.55
C THR A 568 -0.01 17.75 26.45
N ALA A 569 0.93 17.26 27.24
CA ALA A 569 1.86 18.10 27.95
C ALA A 569 2.68 19.03 27.02
N ALA A 570 2.93 18.60 25.79
CA ALA A 570 3.65 19.37 24.78
C ALA A 570 2.81 20.50 24.14
N SER A 571 1.49 20.43 24.20
CA SER A 571 0.59 21.38 23.51
C SER A 571 0.73 22.82 24.00
N GLN A 572 0.97 23.03 25.29
CA GLN A 572 1.19 24.36 25.83
C GLN A 572 2.53 24.95 25.37
N ASP A 573 3.58 24.12 25.41
CA ASP A 573 4.91 24.52 24.95
C ASP A 573 4.89 24.91 23.47
N LEU A 574 4.12 24.20 22.68
CA LEU A 574 3.91 24.54 21.25
C LEU A 574 3.31 25.94 21.08
N ARG A 575 2.28 26.26 21.85
CA ARG A 575 1.63 27.57 21.79
C ARG A 575 2.59 28.71 22.20
N GLU A 576 3.45 28.47 23.18
CA GLU A 576 4.50 29.40 23.54
C GLU A 576 5.49 29.63 22.41
N CYS A 577 5.93 28.55 21.74
CA CYS A 577 6.82 28.63 20.57
C CYS A 577 6.19 29.44 19.42
N LEU A 578 4.94 29.15 19.09
CA LEU A 578 4.23 29.82 17.98
C LEU A 578 4.01 31.31 18.21
N ARG A 579 3.88 31.75 19.48
CA ARG A 579 3.84 33.19 19.81
C ARG A 579 5.15 33.90 19.50
N GLY A 580 6.27 33.18 19.47
CA GLY A 580 7.59 33.70 19.09
C GLY A 580 8.03 33.26 17.69
N GLY A 581 7.11 32.92 16.76
CA GLY A 581 7.42 32.59 15.34
C GLY A 581 8.24 31.33 15.14
N THR A 582 8.31 30.45 16.16
CA THR A 582 8.98 29.16 16.10
C THR A 582 7.99 28.02 16.33
N ALA A 583 8.33 26.80 15.93
CA ALA A 583 7.57 25.63 16.26
C ALA A 583 8.51 24.43 16.49
N PHE A 584 8.01 23.40 17.15
CA PHE A 584 8.67 22.09 17.14
C PHE A 584 7.75 21.04 16.55
N HIS A 585 8.35 19.98 16.02
CA HIS A 585 7.64 18.85 15.43
C HIS A 585 8.23 17.55 15.97
N ASN A 586 7.44 16.84 16.74
CA ASN A 586 7.77 15.51 17.24
C ASN A 586 6.49 14.70 17.49
N THR A 587 6.65 13.43 17.87
CA THR A 587 5.53 12.50 18.06
C THR A 587 4.67 12.80 19.28
N ASN A 588 5.09 13.68 20.21
CA ASN A 588 4.28 14.08 21.36
C ASN A 588 3.19 15.11 21.03
N LEU A 589 3.19 15.65 19.81
CA LEU A 589 2.12 16.53 19.35
C LEU A 589 0.96 15.69 18.76
N LEU A 590 -0.27 16.15 18.99
CA LEU A 590 -1.45 15.61 18.34
C LEU A 590 -1.32 15.73 16.82
N ARG A 591 -1.96 14.82 16.07
CA ARG A 591 -2.03 14.95 14.60
C ARG A 591 -2.64 16.29 14.19
N ALA A 592 -3.72 16.70 14.88
CA ALA A 592 -4.38 17.98 14.68
C ALA A 592 -3.53 19.21 15.02
N GLU A 593 -2.38 19.04 15.72
CA GLU A 593 -1.38 20.10 15.93
C GLU A 593 -0.27 20.06 14.87
N ARG A 594 0.14 18.87 14.43
CA ARG A 594 1.21 18.70 13.44
C ARG A 594 0.83 19.23 12.06
N GLU A 595 -0.38 18.90 11.57
CA GLU A 595 -0.85 19.34 10.26
C GLU A 595 -0.87 20.88 10.07
N PRO A 596 -1.42 21.69 10.99
CA PRO A 596 -1.32 23.14 10.91
C PRO A 596 0.11 23.67 10.93
N ILE A 597 1.00 23.08 11.75
CA ILE A 597 2.42 23.45 11.79
C ILE A 597 3.06 23.23 10.43
N GLU A 598 2.87 22.07 9.84
CA GLU A 598 3.43 21.70 8.52
C GLU A 598 2.93 22.63 7.43
N LYS A 599 1.61 22.87 7.38
CA LYS A 599 0.99 23.81 6.44
C LYS A 599 1.49 25.25 6.65
N GLY A 600 1.54 25.71 7.90
CA GLY A 600 2.03 27.05 8.25
C GLY A 600 3.52 27.24 7.93
N TYR A 601 4.33 26.21 8.13
CA TYR A 601 5.75 26.27 7.78
C TYR A 601 5.98 26.29 6.25
N ARG A 602 5.20 25.53 5.48
CA ARG A 602 5.31 25.52 3.99
C ARG A 602 4.89 26.85 3.36
N ARG A 603 3.84 27.50 3.88
CA ARG A 603 3.28 28.70 3.27
C ARG A 603 4.23 29.90 3.41
N PRO A 604 4.42 30.71 2.36
CA PRO A 604 4.98 32.05 2.50
C PRO A 604 4.10 32.87 3.44
N GLY A 605 4.71 33.58 4.40
CA GLY A 605 3.96 34.38 5.37
C GLY A 605 3.19 33.58 6.44
N GLY A 606 3.40 32.27 6.56
CA GLY A 606 2.73 31.42 7.57
C GLY A 606 3.16 31.66 9.03
N GLY A 607 4.06 32.61 9.30
CA GLY A 607 4.46 33.04 10.63
C GLY A 607 5.46 32.11 11.34
N ILE A 608 5.74 30.92 10.78
CA ILE A 608 6.75 30.01 11.33
C ILE A 608 8.05 30.17 10.54
N HIS A 609 9.09 30.70 11.20
CA HIS A 609 10.41 30.92 10.61
C HIS A 609 11.39 29.79 10.94
N VAL A 610 11.26 29.19 12.11
CA VAL A 610 12.10 28.10 12.58
C VAL A 610 11.22 26.92 12.98
N LEU A 611 11.52 25.77 12.40
CA LEU A 611 10.94 24.48 12.80
C LEU A 611 12.03 23.62 13.44
N VAL A 612 11.85 23.19 14.67
CA VAL A 612 12.77 22.26 15.35
C VAL A 612 12.13 20.87 15.36
N ALA A 613 12.79 19.87 14.79
CA ALA A 613 12.20 18.56 14.59
C ALA A 613 13.12 17.45 15.11
N THR A 614 12.50 16.30 15.42
CA THR A 614 13.26 15.07 15.59
C THR A 614 13.54 14.42 14.24
N THR A 615 14.51 13.49 14.18
CA THR A 615 14.93 12.78 12.97
C THR A 615 13.77 12.06 12.26
N THR A 616 12.69 11.76 12.94
CA THR A 616 11.47 11.16 12.37
C THR A 616 10.80 12.04 11.30
N LEU A 617 10.98 13.35 11.35
CA LEU A 617 10.50 14.28 10.31
C LEU A 617 11.25 14.08 8.98
N ALA A 618 12.51 13.68 9.03
CA ALA A 618 13.32 13.48 7.82
C ALA A 618 12.76 12.37 6.89
N ALA A 619 12.04 11.42 7.45
CA ALA A 619 11.61 10.22 6.76
C ALA A 619 10.16 10.25 6.22
N GLY A 620 9.36 11.30 6.48
CA GLY A 620 7.92 11.17 6.16
C GLY A 620 7.17 12.43 5.74
N ILE A 621 7.78 13.63 5.75
CA ILE A 621 7.02 14.86 5.52
C ILE A 621 7.78 15.79 4.60
N ASN A 622 7.09 16.34 3.60
CA ASN A 622 7.64 17.33 2.69
C ASN A 622 7.63 18.72 3.37
N THR A 623 8.68 19.04 4.13
CA THR A 623 8.90 20.34 4.75
C THR A 623 10.22 20.95 4.29
N PRO A 624 10.31 21.45 3.06
CA PRO A 624 11.54 22.05 2.56
C PRO A 624 11.87 23.34 3.31
N ALA A 625 13.14 23.50 3.67
CA ALA A 625 13.69 24.68 4.33
C ALA A 625 14.76 25.32 3.45
N SER A 626 15.06 26.61 3.63
CA SER A 626 16.23 27.23 2.98
C SER A 626 17.51 26.62 3.57
N THR A 627 17.58 26.55 4.90
CA THR A 627 18.73 25.97 5.61
C THR A 627 18.28 24.87 6.60
N VAL A 628 19.00 23.76 6.60
CA VAL A 628 18.88 22.65 7.54
C VAL A 628 20.08 22.65 8.48
N VAL A 629 19.84 22.54 9.80
CA VAL A 629 20.89 22.42 10.83
C VAL A 629 20.74 21.10 11.55
N LEU A 630 21.79 20.30 11.59
CA LEU A 630 21.89 19.09 12.39
C LEU A 630 22.68 19.40 13.66
N ALA A 631 21.98 19.46 14.77
CA ALA A 631 22.57 19.84 16.06
C ALA A 631 23.38 18.72 16.71
N GLU A 632 23.04 17.46 16.42
CA GLU A 632 23.74 16.26 16.88
C GLU A 632 23.97 15.33 15.69
N ASN A 633 24.93 14.40 15.86
CA ASN A 633 25.33 13.42 14.83
C ASN A 633 25.16 11.96 15.28
N GLU A 634 24.43 11.74 16.39
CA GLU A 634 24.21 10.42 16.97
C GLU A 634 22.79 10.28 17.54
N PHE A 635 22.28 9.05 17.56
CA PHE A 635 21.08 8.70 18.31
C PHE A 635 21.41 8.50 19.77
N VAL A 636 20.47 8.85 20.64
CA VAL A 636 20.56 8.58 22.09
C VAL A 636 19.63 7.42 22.41
N GLY A 637 20.16 6.34 22.98
CA GLY A 637 19.42 5.13 23.38
C GLY A 637 20.40 4.05 23.84
N GLU A 638 19.91 2.83 24.06
CA GLU A 638 20.74 1.70 24.48
C GLU A 638 21.86 1.40 23.46
N ASP A 639 21.67 1.71 22.19
CA ASP A 639 22.61 1.45 21.11
C ASP A 639 23.53 2.64 20.76
N GLY A 640 23.28 3.87 21.27
CA GLY A 640 24.14 5.06 21.17
C GLY A 640 24.87 5.25 19.80
N ARG A 641 24.26 4.84 18.67
CA ARG A 641 24.94 4.80 17.37
C ARG A 641 24.96 6.17 16.69
N GLN A 642 26.03 6.43 15.98
CA GLN A 642 26.11 7.58 15.09
C GLN A 642 25.17 7.42 13.88
N PHE A 643 24.72 8.56 13.35
CA PHE A 643 23.96 8.55 12.09
C PHE A 643 24.76 7.87 10.99
N THR A 644 24.06 7.17 10.12
CA THR A 644 24.63 6.71 8.86
C THR A 644 24.77 7.89 7.88
N VAL A 645 25.59 7.73 6.85
CA VAL A 645 25.70 8.75 5.82
C VAL A 645 24.38 8.92 5.07
N ALA A 646 23.65 7.84 4.84
CA ALA A 646 22.33 7.87 4.21
C ALA A 646 21.33 8.66 5.06
N GLU A 647 21.26 8.46 6.38
CA GLU A 647 20.42 9.22 7.29
C GLU A 647 20.75 10.72 7.26
N TYR A 648 22.04 11.04 7.31
CA TYR A 648 22.49 12.42 7.15
C TYR A 648 22.04 13.02 5.81
N LYS A 649 22.30 12.34 4.69
CA LYS A 649 21.91 12.83 3.35
C LYS A 649 20.39 13.01 3.20
N ASN A 650 19.58 12.19 3.84
CA ASN A 650 18.13 12.36 3.89
C ASN A 650 17.69 13.63 4.64
N MET A 651 18.33 13.93 5.77
CA MET A 651 18.08 15.17 6.51
C MET A 651 18.58 16.39 5.76
N ALA A 652 19.80 16.35 5.25
CA ALA A 652 20.39 17.41 4.42
C ALA A 652 19.57 17.67 3.14
N GLY A 653 19.00 16.59 2.59
CA GLY A 653 18.13 16.63 1.43
C GLY A 653 16.86 17.50 1.56
N ARG A 654 16.49 17.88 2.78
CA ARG A 654 15.37 18.80 3.05
C ARG A 654 15.75 20.27 2.83
N ALA A 655 17.03 20.59 2.61
CA ALA A 655 17.48 21.92 2.30
C ALA A 655 17.28 22.25 0.81
N GLY A 656 16.78 23.47 0.55
CA GLY A 656 16.47 23.98 -0.78
C GLY A 656 15.00 23.80 -1.19
N ARG A 657 14.40 24.83 -1.76
CA ARG A 657 13.01 24.87 -2.21
C ARG A 657 12.94 24.87 -3.73
N LEU A 658 12.28 23.87 -4.28
CA LEU A 658 11.98 23.85 -5.71
C LEU A 658 11.04 25.01 -6.08
N GLY A 659 11.37 25.80 -7.11
CA GLY A 659 10.57 26.93 -7.58
C GLY A 659 10.93 28.30 -6.98
N TYR A 660 11.88 28.37 -6.03
CA TYR A 660 12.30 29.64 -5.42
C TYR A 660 13.72 30.09 -5.83
N ASN A 661 14.39 29.37 -6.75
CA ASN A 661 15.79 29.63 -7.18
C ASN A 661 16.78 29.74 -6.00
N GLU A 662 16.51 29.05 -4.89
CA GLU A 662 17.33 29.10 -3.69
C GLU A 662 18.39 28.01 -3.73
N ILE A 663 19.61 28.32 -3.30
CA ILE A 663 20.62 27.31 -2.97
C ILE A 663 20.31 26.79 -1.57
N GLY A 664 20.09 25.49 -1.42
CA GLY A 664 19.91 24.87 -0.12
C GLY A 664 21.20 24.84 0.68
N LYS A 665 21.12 24.97 2.02
CA LYS A 665 22.27 24.82 2.92
C LYS A 665 22.01 23.72 3.95
N ALA A 666 22.95 22.81 4.16
CA ALA A 666 22.93 21.81 5.22
C ALA A 666 24.18 21.96 6.11
N ILE A 667 23.95 22.20 7.38
CA ILE A 667 25.00 22.52 8.34
C ILE A 667 24.98 21.50 9.48
N ILE A 668 26.07 20.77 9.66
CA ILE A 668 26.30 19.94 10.86
C ILE A 668 27.05 20.80 11.88
N LEU A 669 26.67 20.72 13.15
CA LEU A 669 27.41 21.38 14.23
C LEU A 669 28.52 20.48 14.77
N ALA A 670 29.68 21.08 15.04
CA ALA A 670 30.82 20.45 15.68
C ALA A 670 31.27 21.26 16.91
N GLU A 671 31.74 20.58 17.94
CA GLU A 671 32.25 21.24 19.16
C GLU A 671 33.67 21.80 18.93
N THR A 672 34.49 21.13 18.12
CA THR A 672 35.90 21.48 17.92
C THR A 672 36.29 21.46 16.44
N PRO A 673 37.42 22.16 16.06
CA PRO A 673 37.95 22.08 14.71
C PRO A 673 38.34 20.65 14.27
N ILE A 674 38.79 19.82 15.21
CA ILE A 674 39.15 18.42 14.92
C ILE A 674 37.90 17.63 14.58
N GLU A 675 36.86 17.81 15.35
CA GLU A 675 35.55 17.21 15.10
C GLU A 675 34.95 17.71 13.78
N ARG A 676 35.06 19.00 13.46
CA ARG A 676 34.64 19.56 12.19
C ARG A 676 35.27 18.81 11.01
N ALA A 677 36.58 18.64 11.03
CA ALA A 677 37.30 17.91 9.97
C ALA A 677 36.83 16.44 9.88
N ARG A 678 36.64 15.76 11.00
CA ARG A 678 36.14 14.38 11.05
C ARG A 678 34.73 14.24 10.49
N LEU A 679 33.79 15.12 10.93
CA LEU A 679 32.42 15.10 10.47
C LEU A 679 32.31 15.47 8.97
N PHE A 680 33.17 16.40 8.52
CA PHE A 680 33.24 16.77 7.11
C PHE A 680 33.63 15.57 6.23
N GLN A 681 34.67 14.85 6.59
CA GLN A 681 35.10 13.64 5.86
C GLN A 681 34.03 12.54 5.91
N LYS A 682 33.42 12.33 7.08
CA LYS A 682 32.47 11.24 7.26
C LYS A 682 31.15 11.50 6.55
N TYR A 683 30.57 12.70 6.68
CA TYR A 683 29.18 12.96 6.24
C TYR A 683 29.11 13.75 4.95
N VAL A 684 29.88 14.82 4.83
CA VAL A 684 29.82 15.68 3.64
C VAL A 684 30.44 14.99 2.43
N LEU A 685 31.66 14.47 2.59
CA LEU A 685 32.38 13.69 1.57
C LEU A 685 32.09 12.19 1.62
N GLY A 686 31.38 11.73 2.64
CA GLY A 686 31.09 10.33 2.86
C GLY A 686 30.19 9.73 1.77
N VAL A 687 30.41 8.46 1.49
CA VAL A 687 29.58 7.66 0.58
C VAL A 687 28.49 6.99 1.45
N PRO A 688 27.22 7.01 1.05
CA PRO A 688 26.17 6.27 1.74
C PRO A 688 26.47 4.77 1.84
N GLU A 689 25.83 4.11 2.76
CA GLU A 689 26.01 2.69 3.02
C GLU A 689 25.53 1.84 1.82
N GLU A 690 26.06 0.63 1.75
CA GLU A 690 25.64 -0.35 0.75
C GLU A 690 24.27 -0.95 1.06
N VAL A 691 23.57 -1.43 0.03
CA VAL A 691 22.32 -2.21 0.20
C VAL A 691 22.67 -3.56 0.79
N LYS A 692 21.99 -3.91 1.87
CA LYS A 692 22.12 -5.21 2.55
C LYS A 692 20.75 -5.81 2.79
N SER A 693 20.67 -7.13 2.73
CA SER A 693 19.50 -7.83 3.23
C SER A 693 19.38 -7.66 4.74
N SER A 694 18.16 -7.50 5.22
CA SER A 694 17.84 -7.55 6.64
C SER A 694 17.72 -8.99 7.19
N PHE A 695 17.93 -10.00 6.34
CA PHE A 695 17.84 -11.39 6.73
C PHE A 695 18.92 -11.76 7.75
N GLU A 696 18.48 -12.16 8.94
CA GLU A 696 19.34 -12.75 9.97
C GLU A 696 18.94 -14.21 10.18
N HIS A 697 19.91 -15.06 10.50
CA HIS A 697 19.69 -16.50 10.70
C HIS A 697 18.64 -16.80 11.79
N ARG A 698 18.56 -15.97 12.83
CA ARG A 698 17.55 -16.10 13.89
C ARG A 698 16.11 -15.98 13.38
N ASP A 699 15.88 -15.25 12.28
CA ASP A 699 14.58 -15.01 11.69
C ASP A 699 14.22 -16.04 10.62
N PHE A 700 15.09 -17.01 10.38
CA PHE A 700 14.93 -18.05 9.37
C PHE A 700 13.54 -18.76 9.41
N PRO A 701 13.01 -19.17 10.57
CA PRO A 701 11.68 -19.78 10.64
C PRO A 701 10.57 -18.84 10.14
N THR A 702 10.64 -17.56 10.49
CA THR A 702 9.65 -16.56 10.08
C THR A 702 9.70 -16.32 8.56
N TRP A 703 10.89 -16.17 7.99
CA TRP A 703 11.08 -16.00 6.56
C TRP A 703 10.56 -17.20 5.78
N THR A 704 10.91 -18.39 6.22
CA THR A 704 10.49 -19.64 5.56
C THR A 704 8.99 -19.81 5.63
N LEU A 705 8.35 -19.59 6.79
CA LEU A 705 6.89 -19.68 6.93
C LEU A 705 6.17 -18.70 6.01
N ARG A 706 6.64 -17.46 5.91
CA ARG A 706 6.08 -16.46 5.01
C ARG A 706 6.25 -16.83 3.55
N LEU A 707 7.38 -17.39 3.14
CA LEU A 707 7.58 -17.90 1.78
C LEU A 707 6.68 -19.11 1.49
N LEU A 708 6.52 -20.01 2.45
CA LEU A 708 5.62 -21.16 2.32
C LEU A 708 4.15 -20.73 2.18
N SER A 709 3.73 -19.63 2.78
CA SER A 709 2.37 -19.10 2.60
C SER A 709 2.06 -18.67 1.17
N GLN A 710 3.11 -18.42 0.36
CA GLN A 710 2.99 -18.04 -1.06
C GLN A 710 2.81 -19.25 -2.00
N VAL A 711 2.90 -20.48 -1.48
CA VAL A 711 2.81 -21.73 -2.26
C VAL A 711 1.66 -22.60 -1.79
N ARG A 712 1.08 -23.39 -2.71
CA ARG A 712 0.00 -24.32 -2.37
C ARG A 712 0.48 -25.68 -1.87
N GLY A 713 1.71 -26.04 -2.19
CA GLY A 713 2.39 -27.25 -1.75
C GLY A 713 3.81 -27.23 -2.28
N VAL A 714 4.75 -27.81 -1.54
CA VAL A 714 6.18 -27.79 -1.88
C VAL A 714 6.86 -29.01 -1.31
N ARG A 715 7.81 -29.61 -2.01
CA ARG A 715 8.68 -30.62 -1.43
C ARG A 715 9.70 -29.96 -0.49
N ALA A 716 10.06 -30.65 0.59
CA ALA A 716 11.07 -30.15 1.53
C ALA A 716 12.38 -29.74 0.83
N THR A 717 12.78 -30.49 -0.19
CA THR A 717 13.97 -30.24 -1.02
C THR A 717 13.88 -28.99 -1.91
N GLU A 718 12.67 -28.46 -2.14
CA GLU A 718 12.44 -27.25 -2.96
C GLU A 718 12.42 -25.98 -2.12
N ILE A 719 12.27 -26.07 -0.80
CA ILE A 719 12.21 -24.90 0.09
C ILE A 719 13.47 -24.05 0.06
N PRO A 720 14.70 -24.63 0.05
CA PRO A 720 15.93 -23.83 -0.11
C PRO A 720 15.93 -22.97 -1.37
N GLY A 721 15.34 -23.46 -2.47
CA GLY A 721 15.17 -22.71 -3.72
C GLY A 721 14.24 -21.48 -3.57
N LEU A 722 13.22 -21.55 -2.70
CA LEU A 722 12.37 -20.38 -2.41
C LEU A 722 13.17 -19.31 -1.65
N LEU A 723 14.06 -19.70 -0.77
CA LEU A 723 14.90 -18.79 -0.01
C LEU A 723 15.92 -18.07 -0.90
N VAL A 724 16.45 -18.73 -1.94
CA VAL A 724 17.34 -18.12 -2.94
C VAL A 724 16.66 -16.96 -3.69
N ASN A 725 15.32 -16.96 -3.79
CA ASN A 725 14.58 -15.84 -4.38
C ASN A 725 14.57 -14.57 -3.50
N THR A 726 14.98 -14.65 -2.24
CA THR A 726 15.20 -13.47 -1.39
C THR A 726 16.57 -12.87 -1.67
N PHE A 727 16.79 -11.60 -1.37
CA PHE A 727 18.09 -10.94 -1.55
C PHE A 727 19.16 -11.53 -0.64
N GLY A 728 18.77 -11.86 0.60
CA GLY A 728 19.66 -12.54 1.55
C GLY A 728 20.10 -13.92 1.06
N GLY A 729 19.14 -14.73 0.61
CA GLY A 729 19.43 -16.07 0.06
C GLY A 729 20.23 -16.01 -1.24
N TYR A 730 19.91 -15.07 -2.14
CA TYR A 730 20.66 -14.81 -3.36
C TYR A 730 22.13 -14.45 -3.04
N SER A 731 22.33 -13.54 -2.10
CA SER A 731 23.67 -13.11 -1.69
C SER A 731 24.44 -14.22 -1.00
N ALA A 732 23.80 -14.94 -0.07
CA ALA A 732 24.40 -16.02 0.69
C ALA A 732 24.77 -17.22 -0.19
N SER A 733 23.90 -17.64 -1.10
CA SER A 733 24.17 -18.77 -2.02
C SER A 733 25.32 -18.49 -2.99
N ARG A 734 25.54 -17.23 -3.36
CA ARG A 734 26.67 -16.82 -4.19
C ARG A 734 27.98 -16.68 -3.42
N ALA A 735 27.89 -16.26 -2.16
CA ALA A 735 29.05 -16.15 -1.29
C ALA A 735 29.56 -17.52 -0.82
N ASN A 736 28.64 -18.47 -0.59
CA ASN A 736 28.95 -19.82 -0.15
C ASN A 736 28.17 -20.86 -0.98
N PRO A 737 28.83 -21.59 -1.89
CA PRO A 737 28.19 -22.64 -2.69
C PRO A 737 27.55 -23.77 -1.85
N GLN A 738 28.01 -23.98 -0.61
CA GLN A 738 27.46 -24.99 0.30
C GLN A 738 26.25 -24.46 1.10
N TRP A 739 25.88 -23.21 0.94
CA TRP A 739 24.81 -22.57 1.71
C TRP A 739 23.47 -23.34 1.60
N ILE A 740 23.12 -23.84 0.42
CA ILE A 740 21.91 -24.62 0.20
C ILE A 740 21.88 -25.86 1.07
N ALA A 741 22.99 -26.63 1.15
CA ALA A 741 23.08 -27.82 1.96
C ALA A 741 22.99 -27.53 3.48
N LEU A 742 23.52 -26.38 3.93
CA LEU A 742 23.36 -25.94 5.33
C LEU A 742 21.91 -25.61 5.64
N VAL A 743 21.22 -24.92 4.74
CA VAL A 743 19.83 -24.53 4.90
C VAL A 743 18.89 -25.75 4.89
N GLU A 744 19.22 -26.83 4.19
CA GLU A 744 18.39 -28.07 4.19
C GLU A 744 18.19 -28.65 5.59
N VAL A 745 19.21 -28.55 6.46
CA VAL A 745 19.11 -29.01 7.86
C VAL A 745 18.12 -28.14 8.66
N ASP A 746 18.23 -26.82 8.49
CA ASP A 746 17.33 -25.87 9.16
C ASP A 746 15.90 -26.02 8.66
N VAL A 747 15.69 -26.23 7.36
CA VAL A 747 14.40 -26.51 6.74
C VAL A 747 13.78 -27.80 7.32
N ALA A 748 14.56 -28.88 7.43
CA ALA A 748 14.05 -30.14 7.99
C ALA A 748 13.56 -29.96 9.43
N THR A 749 14.32 -29.22 10.24
CA THR A 749 13.97 -28.89 11.63
C THR A 749 12.70 -28.05 11.69
N LEU A 750 12.59 -27.02 10.84
CA LEU A 750 11.41 -26.15 10.79
C LEU A 750 10.17 -26.92 10.35
N VAL A 751 10.28 -27.74 9.30
CA VAL A 751 9.16 -28.55 8.80
C VAL A 751 8.64 -29.48 9.90
N ALA A 752 9.53 -30.12 10.67
CA ALA A 752 9.13 -30.93 11.81
C ALA A 752 8.34 -30.13 12.85
N ARG A 753 8.78 -28.91 13.18
CA ARG A 753 8.07 -27.99 14.10
C ARG A 753 6.70 -27.56 13.55
N LEU A 754 6.61 -27.26 12.25
CA LEU A 754 5.35 -26.88 11.60
C LEU A 754 4.32 -28.02 11.66
N LEU A 755 4.76 -29.26 11.39
CA LEU A 755 3.92 -30.46 11.48
C LEU A 755 3.46 -30.71 12.91
N GLN A 756 4.36 -30.62 13.89
CA GLN A 756 4.05 -30.80 15.31
C GLN A 756 3.05 -29.77 15.83
N ALA A 757 3.18 -28.50 15.37
CA ALA A 757 2.28 -27.41 15.76
C ALA A 757 0.91 -27.45 15.05
N GLY A 758 0.73 -28.33 14.04
CA GLY A 758 -0.47 -28.40 13.21
C GLY A 758 -0.59 -27.19 12.24
N LEU A 759 0.53 -26.56 11.92
CA LEU A 759 0.61 -25.47 10.94
C LEU A 759 0.86 -25.99 9.52
N ALA A 760 1.32 -27.22 9.36
CA ALA A 760 1.51 -27.91 8.10
C ALA A 760 0.99 -29.33 8.16
N GLU A 761 0.69 -29.89 7.00
CA GLU A 761 0.34 -31.28 6.76
C GLU A 761 1.21 -31.86 5.65
N ARG A 762 1.41 -33.17 5.66
CA ARG A 762 2.20 -33.86 4.64
C ARG A 762 1.29 -34.77 3.81
N GLU A 763 1.28 -34.57 2.52
CA GLU A 763 0.61 -35.44 1.56
C GLU A 763 1.67 -36.04 0.60
N GLY A 764 2.05 -37.30 0.83
CA GLY A 764 3.19 -37.90 0.15
C GLY A 764 4.49 -37.15 0.45
N ASP A 765 5.15 -36.64 -0.59
CA ASP A 765 6.36 -35.81 -0.48
C ASP A 765 6.08 -34.30 -0.36
N LEU A 766 4.82 -33.90 -0.55
CA LEU A 766 4.42 -32.48 -0.51
C LEU A 766 4.09 -32.05 0.92
N ILE A 767 4.51 -30.85 1.26
CA ILE A 767 4.19 -30.14 2.49
C ILE A 767 3.21 -29.04 2.15
N HIS A 768 2.06 -29.06 2.79
CA HIS A 768 1.00 -28.07 2.66
C HIS A 768 0.84 -27.31 3.98
N LEU A 769 0.78 -25.99 3.94
CA LEU A 769 0.35 -25.24 5.12
C LEU A 769 -1.16 -25.43 5.32
N THR A 770 -1.55 -25.76 6.55
CA THR A 770 -2.96 -25.73 6.98
C THR A 770 -3.53 -24.30 6.87
N LEU A 771 -4.85 -24.14 7.01
CA LEU A 771 -5.44 -22.80 7.08
C LEU A 771 -4.80 -21.97 8.19
N LEU A 772 -4.55 -22.58 9.34
CA LEU A 772 -3.87 -21.95 10.46
C LEU A 772 -2.42 -21.58 10.12
N GLY A 773 -1.68 -22.48 9.47
CA GLY A 773 -0.32 -22.21 9.03
C GLY A 773 -0.24 -21.07 8.01
N ARG A 774 -1.20 -21.00 7.10
CA ARG A 774 -1.31 -19.87 6.15
C ARG A 774 -1.63 -18.57 6.86
N ALA A 775 -2.55 -18.58 7.82
CA ALA A 775 -2.88 -17.40 8.63
C ALA A 775 -1.65 -16.89 9.41
N CYS A 776 -0.86 -17.80 10.00
CA CYS A 776 0.41 -17.46 10.66
C CYS A 776 1.44 -16.87 9.66
N GLY A 777 1.61 -17.51 8.49
CA GLY A 777 2.57 -17.04 7.47
C GLY A 777 2.18 -15.72 6.79
N ALA A 778 0.89 -15.44 6.65
CA ALA A 778 0.38 -14.17 6.15
C ALA A 778 0.38 -13.06 7.21
N SER A 779 0.49 -13.41 8.51
CA SER A 779 0.54 -12.44 9.60
C SER A 779 1.88 -11.69 9.64
N SER A 780 1.90 -10.54 10.30
CA SER A 780 3.15 -9.79 10.56
C SER A 780 3.93 -10.31 11.77
N LEU A 781 3.43 -11.38 12.43
CA LEU A 781 4.08 -11.95 13.60
C LEU A 781 5.29 -12.80 13.20
N SER A 782 6.26 -12.89 14.08
CA SER A 782 7.34 -13.88 13.98
C SER A 782 6.79 -15.29 14.15
N PHE A 783 7.55 -16.28 13.72
CA PHE A 783 7.17 -17.68 13.89
C PHE A 783 6.92 -18.03 15.36
N GLU A 784 7.82 -17.61 16.26
CA GLU A 784 7.71 -17.87 17.68
C GLU A 784 6.50 -17.18 18.31
N SER A 785 6.24 -15.92 17.96
CA SER A 785 5.06 -15.20 18.42
C SER A 785 3.76 -15.81 17.91
N SER A 786 3.74 -16.30 16.67
CA SER A 786 2.59 -17.01 16.11
C SER A 786 2.30 -18.30 16.87
N LEU A 787 3.34 -19.09 17.16
CA LEU A 787 3.20 -20.32 17.95
C LEU A 787 2.69 -20.03 19.36
N ARG A 788 3.27 -19.02 20.02
CA ARG A 788 2.88 -18.59 21.36
C ARG A 788 1.42 -18.14 21.42
N LEU A 789 0.99 -17.37 20.43
CA LEU A 789 -0.41 -16.96 20.32
C LEU A 789 -1.35 -18.15 20.11
N VAL A 790 -1.02 -19.06 19.19
CA VAL A 790 -1.82 -20.26 18.92
C VAL A 790 -1.93 -21.14 20.17
N GLU A 791 -0.82 -21.35 20.88
CA GLU A 791 -0.79 -22.13 22.12
C GLU A 791 -1.67 -21.51 23.21
N LEU A 792 -1.55 -20.21 23.43
CA LEU A 792 -2.37 -19.48 24.40
C LEU A 792 -3.86 -19.58 24.05
N MET A 793 -4.21 -19.35 22.80
CA MET A 793 -5.61 -19.29 22.38
C MET A 793 -6.26 -20.68 22.36
N ARG A 794 -5.52 -21.78 22.16
CA ARG A 794 -6.02 -23.15 22.31
C ARG A 794 -6.39 -23.50 23.76
N GLN A 795 -5.80 -22.80 24.75
CA GLN A 795 -6.09 -23.00 26.18
C GLN A 795 -7.28 -22.15 26.66
N VAL A 796 -7.79 -21.28 25.81
CA VAL A 796 -8.81 -20.27 26.13
C VAL A 796 -10.14 -20.65 25.51
N ASN A 797 -11.21 -20.50 26.31
CA ASN A 797 -12.57 -20.56 25.76
C ASN A 797 -13.01 -19.17 25.30
N ALA A 798 -13.04 -18.93 23.99
CA ALA A 798 -13.38 -17.65 23.39
C ALA A 798 -14.77 -17.12 23.79
N THR A 799 -15.71 -18.02 24.17
CA THR A 799 -17.06 -17.62 24.61
C THR A 799 -17.08 -17.00 26.02
N GLN A 800 -16.02 -17.21 26.78
CA GLN A 800 -15.94 -16.80 28.20
C GLN A 800 -15.01 -15.58 28.41
N ILE A 801 -14.27 -15.18 27.38
CA ILE A 801 -13.31 -14.09 27.47
C ILE A 801 -13.87 -12.84 26.78
N PRO A 802 -14.00 -11.71 27.49
CA PRO A 802 -14.31 -10.44 26.87
C PRO A 802 -13.25 -10.08 25.82
N PRO A 803 -13.64 -9.57 24.61
CA PRO A 803 -12.68 -9.17 23.59
C PRO A 803 -11.60 -8.19 24.06
N THR A 804 -11.92 -7.35 25.07
CA THR A 804 -10.98 -6.42 25.73
C THR A 804 -9.77 -7.13 26.35
N HIS A 805 -9.89 -8.39 26.76
CA HIS A 805 -8.77 -9.16 27.34
C HIS A 805 -7.67 -9.39 26.33
N MET A 806 -7.98 -9.35 25.03
CA MET A 806 -6.98 -9.44 23.97
C MET A 806 -5.96 -8.30 24.01
N LEU A 807 -6.31 -7.14 24.57
CA LEU A 807 -5.36 -6.04 24.80
C LEU A 807 -4.20 -6.44 25.70
N ALA A 808 -4.49 -7.24 26.71
CA ALA A 808 -3.47 -7.75 27.62
C ALA A 808 -2.80 -9.01 27.04
N MET A 809 -3.57 -9.96 26.51
CA MET A 809 -3.03 -11.20 25.96
C MET A 809 -2.01 -10.99 24.86
N ILE A 810 -2.26 -10.04 23.98
CA ILE A 810 -1.34 -9.74 22.87
C ILE A 810 0.02 -9.18 23.36
N GLN A 811 0.10 -8.66 24.60
CA GLN A 811 1.35 -8.11 25.14
C GLN A 811 2.42 -9.17 25.40
N VAL A 812 2.12 -10.44 25.28
CA VAL A 812 3.10 -11.53 25.41
C VAL A 812 3.97 -11.73 24.16
N LEU A 813 3.67 -11.03 23.07
CA LEU A 813 4.41 -11.10 21.81
C LEU A 813 5.72 -10.33 21.91
N ASP A 814 6.80 -10.96 21.43
CA ASP A 814 8.16 -10.37 21.50
C ASP A 814 8.26 -9.04 20.75
N GLU A 815 7.48 -8.86 19.69
CA GLU A 815 7.44 -7.62 18.90
C GLU A 815 6.99 -6.40 19.72
N LEU A 816 6.18 -6.61 20.75
CA LEU A 816 5.69 -5.55 21.63
C LEU A 816 6.67 -5.24 22.78
N ASP A 817 7.54 -6.18 23.15
CA ASP A 817 8.52 -5.97 24.20
C ASP A 817 9.60 -4.96 23.83
N GLY A 818 9.86 -4.74 22.54
CA GLY A 818 10.74 -3.69 22.04
C GLY A 818 10.15 -2.28 22.12
N LEU A 819 8.89 -2.10 22.51
CA LEU A 819 8.27 -0.78 22.63
C LEU A 819 8.78 -0.06 23.88
N TYR A 820 9.14 1.21 23.72
CA TYR A 820 9.56 2.05 24.85
C TYR A 820 8.49 2.07 25.94
N THR A 821 8.78 1.38 27.03
CA THR A 821 7.91 1.28 28.21
C THR A 821 8.79 1.46 29.44
N PRO A 822 8.96 2.72 29.93
CA PRO A 822 9.85 2.98 31.04
C PRO A 822 9.35 2.30 32.31
N VAL A 823 10.21 1.51 32.94
CA VAL A 823 9.96 0.77 34.17
C VAL A 823 11.08 1.08 35.17
N MET A 824 10.74 1.36 36.40
CA MET A 824 11.73 1.61 37.46
C MET A 824 12.37 0.29 37.89
N LYS A 825 13.68 0.18 37.75
CA LYS A 825 14.46 -1.01 38.16
C LYS A 825 14.50 -1.22 39.68
N ARG A 826 14.18 -0.19 40.51
CA ARG A 826 14.17 -0.22 41.97
C ARG A 826 12.98 0.56 42.50
N GLY A 827 12.14 -0.07 43.32
CA GLY A 827 11.03 0.57 44.03
C GLY A 827 9.68 -0.12 43.81
N ARG A 828 8.75 0.08 44.76
CA ARG A 828 7.41 -0.53 44.79
C ARG A 828 6.43 0.03 43.74
N SER A 829 6.77 1.10 43.03
CA SER A 829 5.81 1.84 42.19
C SER A 829 5.32 1.04 40.97
N GLU A 830 6.11 0.16 40.42
CA GLU A 830 5.72 -0.60 39.20
C GLU A 830 5.02 -1.93 39.52
N SER A 831 5.17 -2.46 40.76
CA SER A 831 4.39 -3.64 41.20
C SER A 831 2.88 -3.33 41.28
N VAL A 832 2.49 -2.06 41.40
CA VAL A 832 1.08 -1.62 41.32
C VAL A 832 0.47 -1.96 39.95
N ARG A 833 1.27 -2.02 38.90
CA ARG A 833 0.78 -2.31 37.54
C ARG A 833 0.21 -3.74 37.39
N ALA A 834 0.76 -4.70 38.10
CA ALA A 834 0.19 -6.03 38.18
C ALA A 834 -1.20 -6.02 38.83
N ASN A 835 -1.40 -5.20 39.88
CA ASN A 835 -2.71 -5.01 40.51
C ASN A 835 -3.68 -4.28 39.57
N ASP A 836 -3.22 -3.28 38.82
CA ASP A 836 -4.03 -2.61 37.80
C ASP A 836 -4.54 -3.61 36.74
N VAL A 837 -3.71 -4.56 36.29
CA VAL A 837 -4.10 -5.63 35.37
C VAL A 837 -5.08 -6.59 36.03
N ALA A 838 -4.82 -7.00 37.27
CA ALA A 838 -5.71 -7.90 38.00
C ALA A 838 -7.12 -7.31 38.19
N GLN A 839 -7.23 -6.01 38.43
CA GLN A 839 -8.50 -5.30 38.56
C GLN A 839 -9.27 -5.20 37.25
N ARG A 840 -8.58 -4.93 36.13
CA ARG A 840 -9.20 -4.70 34.81
C ARG A 840 -9.51 -5.99 34.05
N TYR A 841 -8.64 -7.00 34.17
CA TYR A 841 -8.65 -8.22 33.38
C TYR A 841 -8.77 -9.50 34.20
N GLY A 842 -8.77 -9.40 35.52
CA GLY A 842 -8.76 -10.53 36.43
C GLY A 842 -7.37 -11.12 36.72
N GLN A 843 -7.25 -11.79 37.86
CA GLN A 843 -5.99 -12.40 38.35
C GLN A 843 -5.34 -13.38 37.36
N PRO A 844 -6.08 -14.23 36.61
CA PRO A 844 -5.49 -15.15 35.65
C PRO A 844 -4.67 -14.44 34.54
N MET A 845 -5.04 -13.20 34.19
CA MET A 845 -4.33 -12.43 33.17
C MET A 845 -2.92 -12.04 33.59
N THR A 846 -2.71 -11.72 34.88
CA THR A 846 -1.36 -11.44 35.41
C THR A 846 -0.44 -12.64 35.27
N GLN A 847 -0.98 -13.86 35.51
CA GLN A 847 -0.23 -15.11 35.33
C GLN A 847 0.11 -15.35 33.86
N THR A 848 -0.83 -15.06 32.95
CA THR A 848 -0.59 -15.14 31.51
C THR A 848 0.53 -14.20 31.07
N LEU A 849 0.51 -12.93 31.51
CA LEU A 849 1.55 -11.97 31.19
C LEU A 849 2.93 -12.36 31.73
N GLN A 850 2.97 -13.03 32.87
CA GLN A 850 4.21 -13.47 33.52
C GLN A 850 4.81 -14.71 32.84
N ARG A 851 3.99 -15.57 32.23
CA ARG A 851 4.36 -16.92 31.75
C ARG A 851 5.54 -16.95 30.75
N TYR A 852 5.67 -15.92 29.93
CA TYR A 852 6.71 -15.87 28.89
C TYR A 852 7.72 -14.73 29.11
N CYS A 853 7.78 -14.15 30.32
CA CYS A 853 8.73 -13.09 30.63
C CYS A 853 10.12 -13.64 30.93
N ARG A 854 11.14 -12.93 30.45
CA ARG A 854 12.54 -13.20 30.77
C ARG A 854 12.93 -12.71 32.17
N ASP A 855 12.33 -11.62 32.59
CA ASP A 855 12.58 -11.00 33.89
C ASP A 855 11.34 -10.21 34.41
N GLU A 856 11.46 -9.65 35.62
CA GLU A 856 10.39 -8.85 36.22
C GLU A 856 10.16 -7.51 35.51
N ILE A 857 11.18 -6.95 34.87
CA ILE A 857 11.09 -5.67 34.19
C ILE A 857 10.19 -5.82 32.97
N GLU A 858 10.38 -6.91 32.21
CA GLU A 858 9.55 -7.25 31.06
C GLU A 858 8.10 -7.49 31.51
N PHE A 859 7.88 -8.22 32.59
CA PHE A 859 6.55 -8.45 33.17
C PHE A 859 5.85 -7.12 33.54
N TRP A 860 6.54 -6.23 34.25
CA TRP A 860 5.95 -4.94 34.63
C TRP A 860 5.72 -4.05 33.40
N GLY A 861 6.58 -4.12 32.40
CA GLY A 861 6.40 -3.44 31.12
C GLY A 861 5.12 -3.90 30.41
N ARG A 862 4.88 -5.20 30.31
CA ARG A 862 3.65 -5.80 29.75
C ARG A 862 2.41 -5.38 30.54
N CYS A 863 2.47 -5.44 31.88
CA CYS A 863 1.37 -4.99 32.74
C CYS A 863 1.07 -3.49 32.55
N LYS A 864 2.11 -2.68 32.46
CA LYS A 864 1.99 -1.23 32.25
C LYS A 864 1.34 -0.91 30.89
N ARG A 865 1.76 -1.58 29.80
CA ARG A 865 1.15 -1.42 28.48
C ARG A 865 -0.31 -1.85 28.48
N ALA A 866 -0.63 -3.01 29.07
CA ALA A 866 -2.00 -3.51 29.16
C ALA A 866 -2.93 -2.55 29.90
N ALA A 867 -2.49 -2.03 31.06
CA ALA A 867 -3.26 -1.07 31.85
C ALA A 867 -3.44 0.28 31.14
N LEU A 868 -2.39 0.79 30.49
CA LEU A 868 -2.43 2.02 29.70
C LEU A 868 -3.41 1.90 28.53
N LEU A 869 -3.37 0.78 27.81
CA LEU A 869 -4.27 0.54 26.66
C LEU A 869 -5.73 0.45 27.08
N TYR A 870 -6.00 -0.15 28.24
CA TYR A 870 -7.36 -0.18 28.78
C TYR A 870 -7.86 1.24 29.06
N ASP A 871 -7.08 2.05 29.77
CA ASP A 871 -7.45 3.44 30.07
C ASP A 871 -7.56 4.29 28.78
N TRP A 872 -6.73 4.01 27.76
CA TRP A 872 -6.79 4.66 26.47
C TRP A 872 -8.12 4.43 25.75
N ILE A 873 -8.56 3.16 25.66
CA ILE A 873 -9.83 2.81 25.00
C ILE A 873 -11.06 3.19 25.80
N GLU A 874 -10.94 3.42 27.11
CA GLU A 874 -12.02 3.94 27.95
C GLU A 874 -12.12 5.49 27.91
N GLY A 875 -11.32 6.13 27.08
CA GLY A 875 -11.42 7.57 26.83
C GLY A 875 -10.74 8.44 27.91
N THR A 876 -9.84 7.88 28.72
CA THR A 876 -9.05 8.69 29.67
C THR A 876 -8.27 9.76 28.92
N LEU A 877 -8.33 11.02 29.39
CA LEU A 877 -7.65 12.16 28.76
C LEU A 877 -6.13 11.95 28.68
N VAL A 878 -5.53 12.47 27.61
CA VAL A 878 -4.10 12.25 27.30
C VAL A 878 -3.20 12.75 28.42
N ASP A 879 -3.44 13.94 28.95
CA ASP A 879 -2.64 14.52 30.06
C ASP A 879 -2.69 13.68 31.33
N VAL A 880 -3.83 13.01 31.58
CA VAL A 880 -4.00 12.09 32.72
C VAL A 880 -3.20 10.81 32.48
N LEU A 881 -3.24 10.25 31.25
CA LEU A 881 -2.45 9.08 30.88
C LEU A 881 -0.94 9.37 31.00
N GLU A 882 -0.48 10.49 30.44
CA GLU A 882 0.92 10.91 30.53
C GLU A 882 1.40 10.98 31.98
N ARG A 883 0.62 11.58 32.87
CA ARG A 883 0.94 11.67 34.31
C ARG A 883 0.87 10.32 35.02
N ARG A 884 -0.16 9.53 34.77
CA ARG A 884 -0.41 8.23 35.45
C ARG A 884 0.65 7.19 35.13
N TYR A 885 1.13 7.16 33.90
CA TYR A 885 2.02 6.12 33.39
C TYR A 885 3.49 6.55 33.28
N SER A 886 3.83 7.82 33.52
CA SER A 886 5.22 8.26 33.69
C SER A 886 5.81 7.73 35.02
N THR A 887 7.07 7.28 34.99
CA THR A 887 7.76 6.79 36.17
C THR A 887 8.14 7.96 37.13
N THR A 888 8.73 9.00 36.53
CA THR A 888 8.99 10.29 37.20
C THR A 888 8.85 11.42 36.18
N PRO A 889 8.65 12.68 36.61
CA PRO A 889 8.57 13.82 35.68
C PRO A 889 9.84 14.04 34.84
N PHE A 890 10.99 13.54 35.26
CA PHE A 890 12.29 13.82 34.65
C PHE A 890 12.95 12.58 34.02
N GLN A 891 12.62 11.38 34.51
CA GLN A 891 13.16 10.14 33.96
C GLN A 891 12.03 9.13 33.72
N GLY A 892 11.96 8.59 32.52
CA GLY A 892 10.94 7.62 32.17
C GLY A 892 9.55 8.25 32.01
N ALA A 893 9.49 9.47 31.49
CA ALA A 893 8.24 10.10 31.11
C ALA A 893 7.63 9.36 29.92
N ILE A 894 6.32 9.12 29.97
CA ILE A 894 5.50 8.69 28.85
C ILE A 894 4.81 9.93 28.28
N GLY A 895 5.05 10.20 27.00
CA GLY A 895 4.32 11.22 26.28
C GLY A 895 3.32 10.63 25.31
N TYR A 896 2.48 11.48 24.72
CA TYR A 896 1.47 11.08 23.73
C TYR A 896 2.02 10.20 22.61
N GLY A 897 3.23 10.52 22.10
CA GLY A 897 3.87 9.71 21.07
C GLY A 897 4.20 8.28 21.51
N ASP A 898 4.43 8.05 22.80
CA ASP A 898 4.65 6.71 23.34
C ASP A 898 3.33 5.97 23.52
N ILE A 899 2.28 6.67 23.99
CA ILE A 899 0.92 6.13 24.08
C ILE A 899 0.46 5.65 22.69
N MET A 900 0.60 6.50 21.68
CA MET A 900 0.22 6.15 20.29
C MET A 900 1.07 5.01 19.74
N ARG A 901 2.37 4.95 20.02
CA ARG A 901 3.23 3.86 19.58
C ARG A 901 2.82 2.53 20.20
N ILE A 902 2.46 2.52 21.48
CA ILE A 902 1.94 1.33 22.17
C ILE A 902 0.57 0.95 21.61
N ALA A 903 -0.35 1.89 21.42
CA ALA A 903 -1.67 1.64 20.87
C ALA A 903 -1.61 1.14 19.41
N ASP A 904 -0.86 1.82 18.54
CA ASP A 904 -0.69 1.44 17.13
C ASP A 904 0.05 0.12 16.97
N GLY A 905 1.10 -0.12 17.77
CA GLY A 905 1.82 -1.39 17.76
C GLY A 905 0.91 -2.54 18.20
N THR A 906 0.16 -2.36 19.28
CA THR A 906 -0.81 -3.36 19.73
C THR A 906 -1.91 -3.59 18.69
N ARG A 907 -2.47 -2.53 18.10
CA ARG A 907 -3.47 -2.61 17.04
C ARG A 907 -2.95 -3.35 15.81
N PHE A 908 -1.71 -3.07 15.40
CA PHE A 908 -1.07 -3.72 14.25
C PHE A 908 -0.93 -5.23 14.46
N HIS A 909 -0.43 -5.65 15.63
CA HIS A 909 -0.27 -7.06 15.93
C HIS A 909 -1.60 -7.77 16.26
N LEU A 910 -2.56 -7.08 16.86
CA LEU A 910 -3.91 -7.62 17.08
C LEU A 910 -4.64 -7.84 15.75
N ARG A 911 -4.48 -6.95 14.78
CA ARG A 911 -5.01 -7.14 13.41
C ARG A 911 -4.34 -8.35 12.72
N SER A 912 -3.02 -8.50 12.87
CA SER A 912 -2.30 -9.68 12.37
C SER A 912 -2.77 -10.96 13.07
N ALA A 913 -3.03 -10.90 14.38
CA ALA A 913 -3.57 -12.00 15.15
C ALA A 913 -5.03 -12.34 14.77
N HIS A 914 -5.84 -11.36 14.37
CA HIS A 914 -7.25 -11.56 14.01
C HIS A 914 -7.42 -12.63 12.94
N GLN A 915 -6.57 -12.71 11.94
CA GLN A 915 -6.61 -13.75 10.91
C GLN A 915 -6.32 -15.15 11.47
N ILE A 916 -5.39 -15.25 12.43
CA ILE A 916 -5.11 -16.49 13.15
C ILE A 916 -6.32 -16.88 14.01
N LEU A 917 -6.89 -15.91 14.74
CA LEU A 917 -8.04 -16.10 15.62
C LEU A 917 -9.31 -16.49 14.84
N SER A 918 -9.55 -15.91 13.67
CA SER A 918 -10.66 -16.29 12.80
C SER A 918 -10.56 -17.75 12.31
N THR A 919 -9.33 -18.26 12.16
CA THR A 919 -9.11 -19.67 11.80
C THR A 919 -9.26 -20.59 13.01
N LEU A 920 -8.89 -20.15 14.21
CA LEU A 920 -9.04 -20.94 15.44
C LEU A 920 -10.49 -20.97 15.95
N PHE A 921 -11.25 -19.90 15.74
CA PHE A 921 -12.59 -19.70 16.25
C PHE A 921 -13.61 -19.34 15.14
N PRO A 922 -13.75 -20.20 14.10
CA PRO A 922 -14.63 -19.90 12.97
C PRO A 922 -16.11 -19.79 13.38
N ASP A 923 -16.50 -20.50 14.45
CA ASP A 923 -17.87 -20.54 14.96
C ASP A 923 -18.16 -19.49 16.05
N GLN A 924 -17.28 -18.49 16.21
CA GLN A 924 -17.39 -17.43 17.24
C GLN A 924 -17.44 -16.03 16.61
N PRO A 925 -18.47 -15.70 15.80
CA PRO A 925 -18.55 -14.43 15.10
C PRO A 925 -18.64 -13.23 16.04
N ASP A 926 -19.28 -13.37 17.21
CA ASP A 926 -19.41 -12.30 18.19
C ASP A 926 -18.07 -11.91 18.81
N PHE A 927 -17.21 -12.91 19.09
CA PHE A 927 -15.85 -12.67 19.57
C PHE A 927 -15.04 -11.91 18.51
N LEU A 928 -15.09 -12.34 17.24
CA LEU A 928 -14.37 -11.70 16.15
C LEU A 928 -14.89 -10.27 15.90
N LYS A 929 -16.20 -10.06 15.93
CA LYS A 929 -16.79 -8.71 15.84
C LYS A 929 -16.36 -7.81 17.01
N GLY A 930 -16.25 -8.38 18.20
CA GLY A 930 -15.71 -7.67 19.37
C GLY A 930 -14.24 -7.29 19.20
N LEU A 931 -13.43 -8.10 18.50
CA LEU A 931 -12.05 -7.74 18.16
C LEU A 931 -11.98 -6.58 17.16
N ASP A 932 -12.86 -6.55 16.16
CA ASP A 932 -12.96 -5.43 15.22
C ASP A 932 -13.31 -4.13 15.95
N GLU A 933 -14.22 -4.18 16.92
CA GLU A 933 -14.53 -3.05 17.79
C GLU A 933 -13.30 -2.59 18.58
N ILE A 934 -12.53 -3.51 19.19
CA ILE A 934 -11.29 -3.18 19.91
C ILE A 934 -10.26 -2.53 19.00
N LEU A 935 -10.12 -3.00 17.76
CA LEU A 935 -9.23 -2.37 16.77
C LEU A 935 -9.60 -0.92 16.51
N GLN A 936 -10.90 -0.61 16.39
CA GLN A 936 -11.39 0.76 16.23
C GLN A 936 -11.18 1.59 17.51
N ARG A 937 -11.48 1.03 18.69
CA ARG A 937 -11.26 1.70 19.96
C ARG A 937 -9.79 2.04 20.20
N LEU A 938 -8.86 1.17 19.83
CA LEU A 938 -7.41 1.43 19.87
C LEU A 938 -7.01 2.58 18.95
N GLU A 939 -7.60 2.62 17.75
CA GLU A 939 -7.31 3.65 16.75
C GLU A 939 -7.70 5.03 17.22
N PHE A 940 -8.93 5.17 17.71
CA PHE A 940 -9.49 6.46 18.10
C PHE A 940 -9.26 6.81 19.58
N GLY A 941 -8.92 5.85 20.43
CA GLY A 941 -8.83 6.03 21.89
C GLY A 941 -10.19 6.35 22.52
N LEU A 942 -11.26 5.69 22.05
CA LEU A 942 -12.63 6.00 22.43
C LEU A 942 -13.32 4.80 23.11
N PRO A 943 -14.24 5.07 24.06
CA PRO A 943 -15.14 4.03 24.57
C PRO A 943 -16.12 3.56 23.48
N SER A 944 -16.65 2.33 23.63
CA SER A 944 -17.58 1.70 22.70
C SER A 944 -18.75 2.60 22.31
N GLY A 945 -19.37 3.26 23.29
CA GLY A 945 -20.51 4.16 23.05
C GLY A 945 -20.22 5.40 22.21
N ALA A 946 -18.93 5.77 22.03
CA ALA A 946 -18.54 6.93 21.22
C ALA A 946 -18.16 6.54 19.76
N LEU A 947 -18.00 5.26 19.45
CA LEU A 947 -17.58 4.79 18.12
C LEU A 947 -18.53 5.21 16.99
N PRO A 948 -19.86 5.20 17.14
CA PRO A 948 -20.75 5.65 16.06
C PRO A 948 -20.47 7.08 15.58
N LEU A 949 -19.88 7.94 16.43
CA LEU A 949 -19.50 9.30 16.05
C LEU A 949 -18.34 9.33 15.05
N THR A 950 -17.53 8.27 14.94
CA THR A 950 -16.43 8.21 13.97
C THR A 950 -16.93 8.10 12.53
N HIS A 951 -18.20 7.78 12.30
CA HIS A 951 -18.86 7.73 10.99
C HIS A 951 -19.47 9.06 10.54
N LEU A 952 -19.26 10.15 11.30
CA LEU A 952 -19.65 11.49 10.86
C LEU A 952 -18.96 11.84 9.54
N SER A 953 -19.62 12.58 8.68
CA SER A 953 -19.10 13.01 7.36
C SER A 953 -17.81 13.83 7.45
N VAL A 954 -17.55 14.44 8.61
CA VAL A 954 -16.36 15.22 8.89
C VAL A 954 -15.62 14.60 10.08
N PRO A 955 -14.35 14.23 9.94
CA PRO A 955 -13.57 13.67 11.04
C PRO A 955 -13.32 14.73 12.12
N LEU A 956 -13.56 14.35 13.37
CA LEU A 956 -13.32 15.15 14.56
C LEU A 956 -12.00 14.73 15.25
N THR A 957 -11.52 15.57 16.16
CA THR A 957 -10.42 15.19 17.06
C THR A 957 -10.94 14.26 18.16
N ARG A 958 -10.04 13.46 18.78
CA ARG A 958 -10.40 12.59 19.89
C ARG A 958 -11.09 13.37 21.03
N GLY A 959 -10.57 14.53 21.39
CA GLY A 959 -11.19 15.38 22.41
C GLY A 959 -12.62 15.82 22.09
N GLN A 960 -12.91 16.11 20.81
CA GLN A 960 -14.25 16.47 20.36
C GLN A 960 -15.21 15.27 20.40
N TYR A 961 -14.76 14.08 20.02
CA TYR A 961 -15.56 12.86 20.17
C TYR A 961 -15.89 12.59 21.64
N LEU A 962 -14.88 12.70 22.53
CA LEU A 962 -15.08 12.52 23.97
C LEU A 962 -16.01 13.58 24.57
N ALA A 963 -15.92 14.82 24.14
CA ALA A 963 -16.82 15.89 24.61
C ALA A 963 -18.28 15.64 24.21
N LEU A 964 -18.54 15.19 22.98
CA LEU A 964 -19.87 14.78 22.52
C LEU A 964 -20.39 13.59 23.33
N ALA A 965 -19.57 12.54 23.47
CA ALA A 965 -19.96 11.34 24.21
C ALA A 965 -20.26 11.65 25.69
N ASN A 966 -19.44 12.48 26.33
CA ASN A 966 -19.67 12.93 27.72
C ASN A 966 -20.92 13.81 27.88
N ALA A 967 -21.35 14.49 26.81
CA ALA A 967 -22.64 15.19 26.75
C ALA A 967 -23.84 14.26 26.45
N GLY A 968 -23.61 12.94 26.36
CA GLY A 968 -24.64 11.94 26.07
C GLY A 968 -24.99 11.82 24.57
N ILE A 969 -24.18 12.39 23.70
CA ILE A 969 -24.41 12.42 22.24
C ILE A 969 -23.48 11.37 21.62
N THR A 970 -24.08 10.29 21.13
CA THR A 970 -23.35 9.11 20.65
C THR A 970 -23.70 8.72 19.20
N THR A 971 -24.60 9.46 18.55
CA THR A 971 -25.04 9.18 17.17
C THR A 971 -24.99 10.41 16.28
N SER A 972 -24.96 10.19 14.96
CA SER A 972 -25.03 11.27 13.96
C SER A 972 -26.29 12.10 14.06
N GLU A 973 -27.45 11.44 14.32
CA GLU A 973 -28.74 12.09 14.54
C GLU A 973 -28.69 12.98 15.79
N GLY A 974 -28.06 12.49 16.85
CA GLY A 974 -27.82 13.27 18.07
C GLY A 974 -27.02 14.54 17.80
N VAL A 975 -25.96 14.46 17.00
CA VAL A 975 -25.17 15.64 16.60
C VAL A 975 -25.99 16.60 15.75
N ASN A 976 -26.79 16.10 14.82
CA ASN A 976 -27.66 16.93 13.95
C ASN A 976 -28.78 17.66 14.71
N SER A 977 -29.22 17.08 15.83
CA SER A 977 -30.30 17.66 16.68
C SER A 977 -29.80 18.75 17.64
N LEU A 978 -28.49 18.93 17.80
CA LEU A 978 -27.94 19.97 18.67
C LEU A 978 -28.24 21.37 18.15
N THR A 979 -28.39 22.32 19.08
CA THR A 979 -28.34 23.75 18.73
C THR A 979 -26.91 24.13 18.37
N ASP A 980 -26.74 25.17 17.56
CA ASP A 980 -25.40 25.64 17.15
C ASP A 980 -24.54 26.07 18.33
N GLU A 981 -25.15 26.59 19.39
CA GLU A 981 -24.45 26.97 20.63
C GLU A 981 -23.91 25.73 21.34
N ARG A 982 -24.74 24.74 21.59
CA ARG A 982 -24.31 23.47 22.21
C ARG A 982 -23.28 22.71 21.37
N LEU A 983 -23.42 22.74 20.04
CA LEU A 983 -22.45 22.13 19.16
C LEU A 983 -21.08 22.83 19.28
N ARG A 984 -21.06 24.17 19.33
CA ARG A 984 -19.82 24.94 19.56
C ARG A 984 -19.20 24.66 20.91
N ASP A 985 -19.99 24.48 21.95
CA ASP A 985 -19.49 24.13 23.29
C ASP A 985 -18.80 22.76 23.29
N CYS A 986 -19.34 21.78 22.56
CA CYS A 986 -18.79 20.44 22.49
C CYS A 986 -17.56 20.34 21.56
N VAL A 987 -17.58 20.94 20.36
CA VAL A 987 -16.56 20.70 19.33
C VAL A 987 -15.75 21.96 18.96
N GLY A 988 -16.02 23.07 19.60
CA GLY A 988 -15.42 24.37 19.29
C GLY A 988 -16.01 25.00 18.02
N ALA A 989 -15.70 26.29 17.79
CA ALA A 989 -16.24 27.04 16.66
C ALA A 989 -15.81 26.44 15.31
N ALA A 990 -14.54 26.04 15.18
CA ALA A 990 -14.01 25.43 13.95
C ALA A 990 -14.61 24.04 13.66
N GLY A 991 -14.81 23.22 14.68
CA GLY A 991 -15.48 21.92 14.56
C GLY A 991 -16.94 22.06 14.14
N ALA A 992 -17.66 23.00 14.78
CA ALA A 992 -19.07 23.27 14.46
C ALA A 992 -19.25 23.78 13.02
N ALA A 993 -18.37 24.66 12.55
CA ALA A 993 -18.39 25.19 11.19
C ALA A 993 -18.12 24.10 10.13
N ARG A 994 -17.28 23.10 10.43
CA ARG A 994 -17.02 21.97 9.54
C ARG A 994 -18.20 21.01 9.46
N LEU A 995 -18.87 20.75 10.59
CA LEU A 995 -20.04 19.87 10.66
C LEU A 995 -21.28 20.49 10.02
N ARG A 996 -21.40 21.82 10.09
CA ARG A 996 -22.50 22.59 9.50
C ARG A 996 -21.92 23.77 8.71
N PRO A 997 -21.43 23.53 7.48
CA PRO A 997 -20.98 24.63 6.63
C PRO A 997 -22.20 25.56 6.38
N LYS A 998 -22.05 26.84 6.71
CA LYS A 998 -23.03 27.84 6.29
C LYS A 998 -23.06 27.81 4.76
N HIS A 999 -24.18 27.43 4.17
CA HIS A 999 -24.43 27.75 2.78
C HIS A 999 -24.40 29.27 2.68
N GLU A 1000 -23.37 29.84 2.09
CA GLU A 1000 -23.42 31.19 1.57
C GLU A 1000 -24.56 31.16 0.53
N ILE A 1001 -25.69 31.76 0.90
CA ILE A 1001 -26.72 32.13 -0.07
C ILE A 1001 -26.00 33.13 -0.97
N ALA A 1002 -25.67 32.71 -2.19
CA ALA A 1002 -25.28 33.63 -3.23
C ALA A 1002 -26.48 34.58 -3.47
N ASP A 1003 -26.37 35.82 -2.99
CA ASP A 1003 -27.17 36.94 -3.43
C ASP A 1003 -26.74 37.38 -4.84
#